data_fe2903b2d810ec49df7abef1b1b217e4
#
_entry.id   fe2903b2d810ec49df7abef1b1b217e4
#
_cell.length_a   1.000
_cell.length_b   1.000
_cell.length_c   1.000
_cell.angle_alpha   90.00
_cell.angle_beta   90.00
_cell.angle_gamma   90.00
#
_symmetry.space_group_name_H-M   'P 1'
#
loop_
_entity.id
_entity.type
_entity.pdbx_description
1 polymer ?
#
loop_
_entity_poly.entity_id
_entity_poly.type
_entity_poly.pdbx_seq_one_letter_code
_entity_poly.pdbx_strand_id
1 'polypeptide(L)'
;MTADKYQAAALGHCHKATVLGNVIAIHMLEYIMAATGHHDGLNELAHDFLDVCRIMWSIEAGLVEYTRSGQSLPVEMTQELDRKFNTAYTDFQGLDHWLSRSLSEERGGPGKKLTRSWRKMFVGNEIPKMRSALGRTRESLRMSALMFQWSLGEAKIDESLGIGYTALSAALERLERGSSSKGSVKGSPAPGSSHRKEHADHSQVVEIGLDEHISPTNTLVLPRTNTIRSSTSGPPAPFSLRDDHAPRIADLHHQEPNWASLGHMDAPRRRTPSHHTDTVSTRSAHSRTTPPSDPPEDLRSGGLAELDNLGLSDNDYTHELKPSKVVRIPVNPAKMPRWVPRNSVGADTPSLKLNLIVAIRERNSKAVEQLLDRGVPANIGPDHHALNEAIRQHDLEVVRLLLLFGAEPNAASNQAVSPLVAAVEEGFLDAAAILLKYGADSNLPPASEHDSPFALATIKADTHFIRLFLMYGADVNQITADGETILTKMITNKCLRTLIDMILNYGADANGKSKEGETPLFRAITAGRVDILSALLDHGANPNLPGPKHMLWPATYQPKCLQVLLHRGADFKKTSGIMELATSINKIDSVSVLLNAGVDPNAKKDGVYTPLCSAIRDNRADIFHLLLANGADPNVPASEFPCFKCVTHNRLQFLPHLVSAGGNLHSPKGIAETAVQFDNMEALAWLLDNGVSPNDQAPDSKATPLTTAIRLNKPSFVEVLLSRGANPNVRGQDWPVCMAVLYPVILKRLLPALAQPRAFKGVMEMAVSANKIESVKLLLAAGVNVEDRNGGVFSPLTTAIRERHKDIVQYLLDEAGADPNSPGEHLPIVKALRRYEPPDTEIIEMLLRKGADPNKVYRGHSAIIQAVEMGDAHILRLLIEKWGVDLDAIDDTGRTPIEIAEMRGWEEGKDILIRGKKAV
;
A
#
# COMPACT_ATOMS: atom_id res chain seq x y z
N MET A 1 34.63 29.31 12.67
CA MET A 1 33.73 28.79 11.64
C MET A 1 32.40 29.45 11.88
N THR A 2 31.84 30.11 10.89
CA THR A 2 30.58 30.85 11.02
C THR A 2 29.40 29.89 11.12
N ALA A 3 28.33 30.24 11.83
CA ALA A 3 27.11 29.46 12.00
C ALA A 3 26.57 28.89 10.67
N ASP A 4 26.65 29.69 9.62
CA ASP A 4 26.23 29.33 8.25
C ASP A 4 26.95 28.12 7.67
N LYS A 5 28.21 27.89 8.07
CA LYS A 5 28.99 26.75 7.57
C LYS A 5 28.52 25.43 8.20
N TYR A 6 28.14 25.45 9.47
CA TYR A 6 27.56 24.27 10.15
C TYR A 6 26.18 23.96 9.63
N GLN A 7 25.38 25.00 9.39
CA GLN A 7 24.03 24.84 8.82
C GLN A 7 24.07 24.26 7.40
N ALA A 8 25.00 24.73 6.56
CA ALA A 8 25.22 24.16 5.23
C ALA A 8 25.72 22.71 5.27
N ALA A 9 26.57 22.35 6.26
CA ALA A 9 27.03 20.98 6.44
C ALA A 9 25.89 20.04 6.87
N ALA A 10 25.09 20.44 7.86
CA ALA A 10 23.92 19.70 8.31
C ALA A 10 22.89 19.49 7.18
N LEU A 11 22.60 20.52 6.41
CA LEU A 11 21.73 20.44 5.25
C LEU A 11 22.31 19.47 4.20
N GLY A 12 23.63 19.51 3.95
CA GLY A 12 24.29 18.60 3.02
C GLY A 12 24.23 17.13 3.44
N HIS A 13 24.33 16.83 4.74
CA HIS A 13 24.17 15.46 5.26
C HIS A 13 22.72 15.00 5.24
N CYS A 14 21.79 15.88 5.57
CA CYS A 14 20.36 15.61 5.44
C CYS A 14 20.00 15.27 4.00
N HIS A 15 20.41 16.09 3.03
CA HIS A 15 20.14 15.85 1.62
C HIS A 15 20.74 14.54 1.11
N LYS A 16 21.97 14.19 1.52
CA LYS A 16 22.57 12.89 1.15
C LYS A 16 21.75 11.72 1.68
N ALA A 17 21.27 11.81 2.92
CA ALA A 17 20.45 10.76 3.52
C ALA A 17 19.07 10.68 2.84
N THR A 18 18.46 11.80 2.48
CA THR A 18 17.18 11.86 1.77
C THR A 18 17.30 11.25 0.36
N VAL A 19 18.37 11.54 -0.37
CA VAL A 19 18.63 10.94 -1.70
C VAL A 19 18.83 9.44 -1.60
N LEU A 20 19.65 8.96 -0.64
CA LEU A 20 19.86 7.53 -0.41
C LEU A 20 18.54 6.84 -0.01
N GLY A 21 17.75 7.51 0.84
CA GLY A 21 16.45 7.01 1.25
C GLY A 21 15.48 6.81 0.08
N ASN A 22 15.51 7.68 -0.93
CA ASN A 22 14.68 7.50 -2.14
C ASN A 22 15.09 6.23 -2.93
N VAL A 23 16.38 5.92 -3.00
CA VAL A 23 16.88 4.69 -3.61
C VAL A 23 16.42 3.45 -2.83
N ILE A 24 16.54 3.51 -1.50
CA ILE A 24 16.09 2.42 -0.62
C ILE A 24 14.58 2.20 -0.75
N ALA A 25 13.79 3.27 -0.85
CA ALA A 25 12.34 3.18 -1.04
C ALA A 25 11.98 2.43 -2.33
N ILE A 26 12.71 2.66 -3.42
CA ILE A 26 12.54 1.94 -4.69
C ILE A 26 12.91 0.46 -4.52
N HIS A 27 14.06 0.15 -3.90
CA HIS A 27 14.47 -1.23 -3.65
C HIS A 27 13.49 -1.98 -2.74
N MET A 28 12.97 -1.32 -1.70
CA MET A 28 11.94 -1.90 -0.84
C MET A 28 10.64 -2.17 -1.60
N LEU A 29 10.23 -1.24 -2.46
CA LEU A 29 9.04 -1.41 -3.28
C LEU A 29 9.19 -2.58 -4.25
N GLU A 30 10.32 -2.68 -4.97
CA GLU A 30 10.64 -3.81 -5.84
C GLU A 30 10.61 -5.14 -5.07
N TYR A 31 11.13 -5.13 -3.85
CA TYR A 31 11.16 -6.29 -2.99
C TYR A 31 9.77 -6.72 -2.51
N ILE A 32 8.93 -5.76 -2.09
CA ILE A 32 7.55 -6.00 -1.66
C ILE A 32 6.69 -6.51 -2.82
N MET A 33 6.94 -6.01 -4.04
CA MET A 33 6.21 -6.44 -5.24
C MET A 33 6.65 -7.81 -5.76
N ALA A 34 7.91 -8.20 -5.56
CA ALA A 34 8.44 -9.49 -5.98
C ALA A 34 8.04 -10.65 -5.02
N ALA A 35 7.69 -10.33 -3.79
CA ALA A 35 7.38 -11.29 -2.75
C ALA A 35 5.93 -11.79 -2.84
N THR A 36 5.73 -13.01 -3.29
CA THR A 36 4.40 -13.66 -3.40
C THR A 36 3.86 -14.26 -2.09
N GLY A 37 4.35 -13.83 -0.93
CA GLY A 37 3.92 -14.32 0.39
C GLY A 37 4.02 -13.25 1.47
N HIS A 38 3.10 -13.30 2.44
CA HIS A 38 3.13 -12.43 3.62
C HIS A 38 4.43 -12.65 4.40
N HIS A 39 5.25 -11.62 4.46
CA HIS A 39 6.44 -11.60 5.32
C HIS A 39 6.21 -10.58 6.44
N ASP A 40 5.71 -11.10 7.57
CA ASP A 40 5.59 -10.38 8.82
C ASP A 40 6.97 -9.81 9.21
N GLY A 41 7.10 -8.51 9.25
CA GLY A 41 8.33 -7.79 9.62
C GLY A 41 8.93 -6.90 8.55
N LEU A 42 8.79 -7.19 7.25
CA LEU A 42 9.30 -6.32 6.19
C LEU A 42 8.40 -5.09 5.98
N ASN A 43 7.09 -5.29 6.04
CA ASN A 43 6.14 -4.19 5.98
C ASN A 43 6.35 -3.23 7.15
N GLU A 44 6.53 -3.77 8.35
CA GLU A 44 6.82 -2.99 9.55
C GLU A 44 8.17 -2.26 9.46
N LEU A 45 9.20 -2.91 8.89
CA LEU A 45 10.48 -2.27 8.62
C LEU A 45 10.34 -1.12 7.61
N ALA A 46 9.52 -1.28 6.58
CA ALA A 46 9.26 -0.26 5.59
C ALA A 46 8.47 0.93 6.18
N HIS A 47 7.56 0.68 7.12
CA HIS A 47 6.88 1.73 7.88
C HIS A 47 7.86 2.51 8.77
N ASP A 48 8.66 1.80 9.57
CA ASP A 48 9.67 2.44 10.42
C ASP A 48 10.65 3.28 9.59
N PHE A 49 11.02 2.81 8.40
CA PHE A 49 11.88 3.53 7.45
C PHE A 49 11.21 4.80 6.91
N LEU A 50 9.96 4.71 6.44
CA LEU A 50 9.22 5.86 5.91
C LEU A 50 8.98 6.93 6.96
N ASP A 51 8.74 6.55 8.20
CA ASP A 51 8.59 7.50 9.31
C ASP A 51 9.87 8.29 9.53
N VAL A 52 11.04 7.64 9.48
CA VAL A 52 12.34 8.34 9.56
C VAL A 52 12.51 9.30 8.39
N CYS A 53 12.15 8.88 7.17
CA CYS A 53 12.25 9.71 5.97
C CYS A 53 11.33 10.95 6.03
N ARG A 54 10.10 10.80 6.49
CA ARG A 54 9.14 11.91 6.68
C ARG A 54 9.67 12.94 7.69
N ILE A 55 10.21 12.46 8.81
CA ILE A 55 10.80 13.32 9.84
C ILE A 55 12.00 14.08 9.29
N MET A 56 12.91 13.39 8.61
CA MET A 56 14.11 14.00 8.01
C MET A 56 13.75 15.06 6.98
N TRP A 57 12.81 14.75 6.11
CA TRP A 57 12.35 15.69 5.09
C TRP A 57 11.69 16.94 5.70
N SER A 58 10.90 16.77 6.77
CA SER A 58 10.31 17.89 7.50
C SER A 58 11.39 18.82 8.08
N ILE A 59 12.50 18.26 8.60
CA ILE A 59 13.63 19.03 9.11
C ILE A 59 14.39 19.68 7.95
N GLU A 60 14.61 18.98 6.82
CA GLU A 60 15.26 19.53 5.62
C GLU A 60 14.51 20.76 5.09
N ALA A 61 13.18 20.64 4.93
CA ALA A 61 12.32 21.74 4.49
C ALA A 61 12.40 22.94 5.44
N GLY A 62 12.38 22.67 6.75
CA GLY A 62 12.52 23.71 7.77
C GLY A 62 13.90 24.40 7.72
N LEU A 63 14.98 23.65 7.57
CA LEU A 63 16.33 24.19 7.43
C LEU A 63 16.50 25.05 6.18
N VAL A 64 15.90 24.63 5.04
CA VAL A 64 15.91 25.40 3.80
C VAL A 64 15.15 26.72 3.97
N GLU A 65 14.01 26.72 4.64
CA GLU A 65 13.22 27.93 4.89
C GLU A 65 13.95 28.89 5.85
N TYR A 66 14.59 28.35 6.90
CA TYR A 66 15.46 29.16 7.78
C TYR A 66 16.62 29.80 7.02
N THR A 67 17.23 29.08 6.08
CA THR A 67 18.29 29.62 5.25
C THR A 67 17.78 30.72 4.31
N ARG A 68 16.56 30.58 3.76
CA ARG A 68 15.92 31.58 2.89
C ARG A 68 15.53 32.84 3.66
N SER A 69 15.11 32.71 4.89
CA SER A 69 14.73 33.85 5.75
C SER A 69 15.92 34.64 6.31
N GLY A 70 17.15 34.22 6.03
CA GLY A 70 18.38 34.88 6.53
C GLY A 70 18.60 34.69 8.04
N GLN A 71 17.89 33.77 8.66
CA GLN A 71 18.05 33.41 10.07
C GLN A 71 19.03 32.24 10.21
N SER A 72 19.93 32.33 11.18
CA SER A 72 20.84 31.23 11.50
C SER A 72 20.43 30.52 12.80
N LEU A 73 20.44 29.20 12.79
CA LEU A 73 20.20 28.39 13.98
C LEU A 73 21.43 28.44 14.92
N PRO A 74 21.21 28.24 16.24
CA PRO A 74 22.31 28.11 17.18
C PRO A 74 23.31 27.02 16.76
N VAL A 75 24.60 27.30 16.92
CA VAL A 75 25.69 26.39 16.46
C VAL A 75 25.59 25.00 17.09
N GLU A 76 25.25 24.93 18.36
CA GLU A 76 25.09 23.67 19.10
C GLU A 76 23.98 22.80 18.53
N MET A 77 22.89 23.42 18.12
CA MET A 77 21.73 22.77 17.53
C MET A 77 22.03 22.26 16.12
N THR A 78 22.74 23.05 15.30
CA THR A 78 23.15 22.62 13.97
C THR A 78 24.15 21.47 14.01
N GLN A 79 25.05 21.44 15.00
CA GLN A 79 25.96 20.32 15.24
C GLN A 79 25.24 19.06 15.72
N GLU A 80 24.21 19.22 16.53
CA GLU A 80 23.40 18.08 16.98
C GLU A 80 22.59 17.49 15.82
N LEU A 81 21.98 18.31 14.99
CA LEU A 81 21.30 17.89 13.77
C LEU A 81 22.25 17.16 12.82
N ASP A 82 23.45 17.70 12.63
CA ASP A 82 24.47 17.09 11.78
C ASP A 82 24.87 15.68 12.23
N ARG A 83 25.04 15.48 13.55
CA ARG A 83 25.28 14.14 14.11
C ARG A 83 24.11 13.19 13.88
N LYS A 84 22.87 13.68 14.08
CA LYS A 84 21.65 12.87 13.90
C LYS A 84 21.47 12.45 12.44
N PHE A 85 21.71 13.37 11.49
CA PHE A 85 21.64 13.06 10.05
C PHE A 85 22.74 12.09 9.62
N ASN A 86 23.93 12.22 10.18
CA ASN A 86 25.01 11.28 9.88
C ASN A 86 24.71 9.87 10.42
N THR A 87 24.06 9.79 11.59
CA THR A 87 23.56 8.51 12.12
C THR A 87 22.49 7.91 11.23
N ALA A 88 21.50 8.69 10.81
CA ALA A 88 20.45 8.26 9.90
C ALA A 88 21.03 7.78 8.54
N TYR A 89 22.01 8.52 8.01
CA TYR A 89 22.70 8.14 6.78
C TYR A 89 23.44 6.79 6.91
N THR A 90 24.08 6.55 8.05
CA THR A 90 24.76 5.28 8.33
C THR A 90 23.78 4.11 8.44
N ASP A 91 22.65 4.32 9.11
CA ASP A 91 21.58 3.31 9.21
C ASP A 91 20.99 3.01 7.83
N PHE A 92 20.82 4.02 7.00
CA PHE A 92 20.37 3.88 5.62
C PHE A 92 21.38 3.14 4.73
N GLN A 93 22.66 3.40 4.87
CA GLN A 93 23.70 2.65 4.17
C GLN A 93 23.69 1.15 4.55
N GLY A 94 23.50 0.85 5.83
CA GLY A 94 23.35 -0.52 6.30
C GLY A 94 22.14 -1.21 5.68
N LEU A 95 21.04 -0.52 5.60
CA LEU A 95 19.78 -1.00 5.01
C LEU A 95 19.91 -1.22 3.48
N ASP A 96 20.50 -0.24 2.79
CA ASP A 96 20.75 -0.34 1.34
C ASP A 96 21.69 -1.49 0.99
N HIS A 97 22.78 -1.64 1.75
CA HIS A 97 23.71 -2.75 1.57
C HIS A 97 23.02 -4.12 1.75
N TRP A 98 22.17 -4.23 2.76
CA TRP A 98 21.40 -5.46 3.02
C TRP A 98 20.39 -5.75 1.90
N LEU A 99 19.62 -4.75 1.45
CA LEU A 99 18.67 -4.88 0.34
C LEU A 99 19.37 -5.23 -0.98
N SER A 100 20.45 -4.51 -1.32
CA SER A 100 21.23 -4.73 -2.54
C SER A 100 21.86 -6.12 -2.59
N ARG A 101 22.37 -6.61 -1.46
CA ARG A 101 22.89 -7.97 -1.34
C ARG A 101 21.79 -9.01 -1.56
N SER A 102 20.62 -8.77 -1.00
CA SER A 102 19.46 -9.65 -1.14
C SER A 102 18.94 -9.70 -2.57
N LEU A 103 18.95 -8.57 -3.29
CA LEU A 103 18.55 -8.46 -4.69
C LEU A 103 19.62 -9.02 -5.66
N SER A 104 20.91 -8.96 -5.31
CA SER A 104 22.01 -9.46 -6.18
C SER A 104 22.10 -10.99 -6.21
N GLU A 105 21.71 -11.67 -5.14
CA GLU A 105 21.63 -13.13 -5.08
C GLU A 105 20.53 -13.72 -5.99
N GLU A 106 19.59 -12.90 -6.47
CA GLU A 106 18.49 -13.31 -7.35
C GLU A 106 18.83 -13.37 -8.84
N ARG A 107 19.91 -12.73 -9.32
CA ARG A 107 20.24 -12.66 -10.76
C ARG A 107 20.82 -13.95 -11.36
N GLY A 108 20.80 -15.04 -10.63
CA GLY A 108 21.39 -16.34 -10.98
C GLY A 108 20.39 -17.47 -11.29
N GLY A 109 19.41 -17.29 -12.22
CA GLY A 109 18.66 -18.38 -12.89
C GLY A 109 17.32 -18.81 -12.27
N PRO A 110 16.36 -19.34 -13.06
CA PRO A 110 14.96 -19.37 -12.73
C PRO A 110 14.52 -20.51 -11.80
N GLY A 111 13.77 -20.19 -10.78
CA GLY A 111 12.60 -20.99 -10.38
C GLY A 111 12.69 -21.96 -9.20
N LYS A 112 13.84 -22.22 -8.51
CA LYS A 112 13.84 -23.19 -7.38
C LYS A 112 14.72 -22.85 -6.16
N LYS A 113 15.47 -21.79 -6.15
CA LYS A 113 16.34 -21.38 -5.03
C LYS A 113 15.76 -20.28 -4.12
N LEU A 114 14.73 -19.59 -4.57
CA LEU A 114 14.10 -18.47 -3.84
C LEU A 114 13.64 -18.86 -2.42
N THR A 115 12.95 -19.99 -2.26
CA THR A 115 12.32 -20.34 -0.98
C THR A 115 13.31 -20.76 0.11
N ARG A 116 14.53 -21.17 -0.24
CA ARG A 116 15.52 -21.66 0.73
C ARG A 116 16.42 -20.54 1.25
N SER A 117 16.78 -19.58 0.41
CA SER A 117 17.53 -18.38 0.81
C SER A 117 16.65 -17.47 1.68
N TRP A 118 15.40 -17.31 1.34
CA TRP A 118 14.38 -16.58 2.06
C TRP A 118 14.17 -17.11 3.49
N ARG A 119 14.01 -18.43 3.66
CA ARG A 119 13.88 -19.02 5.01
C ARG A 119 15.12 -18.81 5.88
N LYS A 120 16.32 -18.76 5.32
CA LYS A 120 17.52 -18.43 6.10
C LYS A 120 17.60 -16.97 6.51
N MET A 121 17.07 -16.04 5.71
CA MET A 121 17.05 -14.62 6.00
C MET A 121 16.04 -14.24 7.09
N PHE A 122 14.86 -14.84 7.11
CA PHE A 122 13.82 -14.58 8.10
C PHE A 122 14.04 -15.28 9.44
N VAL A 123 14.91 -16.30 9.49
CA VAL A 123 15.33 -16.95 10.75
C VAL A 123 16.49 -16.18 11.42
N GLY A 124 17.10 -15.18 10.76
CA GLY A 124 18.14 -14.32 11.32
C GLY A 124 17.56 -13.06 12.00
N ASN A 125 18.24 -12.62 13.07
CA ASN A 125 17.89 -11.40 13.85
C ASN A 125 18.17 -10.07 13.10
N GLU A 126 18.28 -10.04 11.78
CA GLU A 126 18.69 -8.83 11.03
C GLU A 126 17.56 -7.80 10.90
N ILE A 127 16.34 -8.22 10.54
CA ILE A 127 15.18 -7.31 10.45
C ILE A 127 14.88 -6.65 11.81
N PRO A 128 14.78 -7.37 12.94
CA PRO A 128 14.60 -6.76 14.24
C PRO A 128 15.72 -5.79 14.63
N LYS A 129 16.98 -6.07 14.25
CA LYS A 129 18.11 -5.16 14.48
C LYS A 129 17.96 -3.86 13.69
N MET A 130 17.59 -3.94 12.40
CA MET A 130 17.37 -2.77 11.56
C MET A 130 16.18 -1.95 12.04
N ARG A 131 15.08 -2.59 12.42
CA ARG A 131 13.93 -1.91 13.02
C ARG A 131 14.31 -1.20 14.32
N SER A 132 15.11 -1.84 15.16
CA SER A 132 15.61 -1.21 16.39
C SER A 132 16.53 -0.02 16.10
N ALA A 133 17.37 -0.07 15.06
CA ALA A 133 18.20 1.05 14.63
C ALA A 133 17.33 2.21 14.13
N LEU A 134 16.44 1.96 13.17
CA LEU A 134 15.51 2.97 12.64
C LEU A 134 14.61 3.57 13.72
N GLY A 135 14.14 2.76 14.69
CA GLY A 135 13.37 3.22 15.83
C GLY A 135 14.14 4.22 16.71
N ARG A 136 15.41 3.96 17.00
CA ARG A 136 16.28 4.90 17.73
C ARG A 136 16.50 6.20 16.95
N THR A 137 16.74 6.10 15.65
CA THR A 137 16.94 7.25 14.77
C THR A 137 15.65 8.07 14.67
N ARG A 138 14.49 7.43 14.54
CA ARG A 138 13.16 8.07 14.58
C ARG A 138 12.96 8.89 15.85
N GLU A 139 13.15 8.29 17.02
CA GLU A 139 12.99 8.98 18.31
C GLU A 139 14.01 10.12 18.47
N SER A 140 15.24 9.92 18.04
CA SER A 140 16.27 10.96 18.06
C SER A 140 15.93 12.18 17.21
N LEU A 141 15.32 11.98 16.03
CA LEU A 141 14.94 13.05 15.10
C LEU A 141 13.60 13.70 15.44
N ARG A 142 12.67 12.97 16.09
CA ARG A 142 11.30 13.40 16.36
C ARG A 142 11.22 14.72 17.12
N MET A 143 12.03 14.87 18.17
CA MET A 143 12.06 16.12 18.94
C MET A 143 12.58 17.30 18.12
N SER A 144 13.51 17.05 17.21
CA SER A 144 14.03 18.09 16.32
C SER A 144 13.02 18.48 15.23
N ALA A 145 12.21 17.53 14.76
CA ALA A 145 11.15 17.79 13.80
C ALA A 145 10.03 18.66 14.37
N LEU A 146 9.66 18.48 15.63
CA LEU A 146 8.63 19.28 16.30
C LEU A 146 8.92 20.78 16.25
N MET A 147 10.19 21.18 16.25
CA MET A 147 10.58 22.58 16.16
C MET A 147 10.28 23.20 14.78
N PHE A 148 10.29 22.39 13.71
CA PHE A 148 10.05 22.84 12.35
C PHE A 148 8.59 22.69 11.92
N GLN A 149 7.84 21.75 12.48
CA GLN A 149 6.41 21.54 12.19
C GLN A 149 5.55 22.76 12.54
N TRP A 150 5.92 23.53 13.56
CA TRP A 150 5.20 24.76 13.96
C TRP A 150 5.33 25.91 12.98
N SER A 151 6.33 25.89 12.11
CA SER A 151 6.60 26.95 11.12
C SER A 151 6.02 26.68 9.73
N LEU A 152 5.70 25.45 9.38
CA LEU A 152 5.39 25.05 8.00
C LEU A 152 3.92 24.76 7.68
N GLY A 153 3.05 24.51 8.66
CA GLY A 153 1.64 24.15 8.42
C GLY A 153 1.48 22.80 7.69
N GLU A 154 0.55 21.97 8.14
CA GLU A 154 0.40 20.56 7.70
C GLU A 154 0.12 20.34 6.19
N ALA A 155 -0.29 21.36 5.45
CA ALA A 155 -0.79 21.20 4.07
C ALA A 155 0.30 21.16 2.97
N LYS A 156 1.57 21.45 3.28
CA LYS A 156 2.66 21.53 2.27
C LYS A 156 3.61 20.35 2.21
N ILE A 157 3.44 19.39 3.09
CA ILE A 157 4.41 18.30 3.27
C ILE A 157 4.28 17.21 2.18
N ASP A 158 3.10 16.98 1.62
CA ASP A 158 2.84 15.85 0.73
C ASP A 158 3.24 16.05 -0.75
N GLU A 159 3.42 17.28 -1.22
CA GLU A 159 3.68 17.55 -2.65
C GLU A 159 5.15 17.47 -3.08
N SER A 160 6.10 17.38 -2.15
CA SER A 160 7.55 17.48 -2.48
C SER A 160 8.35 16.21 -2.24
N LEU A 161 7.73 15.13 -1.81
CA LEU A 161 8.40 13.85 -1.61
C LEU A 161 8.76 13.20 -2.96
N GLY A 162 9.99 12.75 -3.13
CA GLY A 162 10.48 12.11 -4.36
C GLY A 162 9.67 10.85 -4.74
N ILE A 163 9.68 10.49 -6.01
CA ILE A 163 8.83 9.44 -6.63
C ILE A 163 8.92 8.09 -5.90
N GLY A 164 10.09 7.72 -5.35
CA GLY A 164 10.28 6.47 -4.60
C GLY A 164 9.53 6.47 -3.27
N TYR A 165 9.55 7.58 -2.55
CA TYR A 165 8.85 7.72 -1.27
C TYR A 165 7.33 7.73 -1.43
N THR A 166 6.82 8.45 -2.44
CA THR A 166 5.37 8.51 -2.71
C THR A 166 4.85 7.15 -3.14
N ALA A 167 5.60 6.39 -3.92
CA ALA A 167 5.22 5.05 -4.35
C ALA A 167 5.20 4.06 -3.16
N LEU A 168 6.24 4.07 -2.31
CA LEU A 168 6.31 3.22 -1.13
C LEU A 168 5.29 3.63 -0.07
N SER A 169 5.11 4.93 0.19
CA SER A 169 4.09 5.47 1.09
C SER A 169 2.70 5.08 0.63
N ALA A 170 2.38 5.27 -0.66
CA ALA A 170 1.10 4.87 -1.22
C ALA A 170 0.87 3.35 -1.20
N ALA A 171 1.91 2.54 -1.33
CA ALA A 171 1.82 1.10 -1.20
C ALA A 171 1.52 0.67 0.25
N LEU A 172 2.17 1.32 1.22
CA LEU A 172 2.00 1.04 2.65
C LEU A 172 0.73 1.67 3.23
N GLU A 173 0.33 2.90 2.84
CA GLU A 173 -0.95 3.49 3.23
C GLU A 173 -2.14 2.66 2.75
N ARG A 174 -2.00 1.96 1.63
CA ARG A 174 -3.01 0.99 1.19
C ARG A 174 -3.07 -0.23 2.10
N LEU A 175 -1.96 -0.62 2.73
CA LEU A 175 -1.91 -1.66 3.75
C LEU A 175 -2.42 -1.16 5.11
N GLU A 176 -2.23 0.13 5.45
CA GLU A 176 -2.64 0.73 6.74
C GLU A 176 -4.08 1.20 6.82
N ARG A 177 -4.73 1.56 5.72
CA ARG A 177 -6.17 1.88 5.73
C ARG A 177 -7.06 0.75 6.25
N GLY A 178 -6.43 -0.40 6.59
CA GLY A 178 -7.01 -1.50 7.37
C GLY A 178 -6.85 -1.39 8.89
N SER A 179 -6.05 -0.50 9.46
CA SER A 179 -5.71 -0.60 10.88
C SER A 179 -5.73 0.64 11.76
N SER A 180 -6.21 1.81 11.37
CA SER A 180 -6.27 2.89 12.37
C SER A 180 -7.45 3.84 12.29
N SER A 181 -8.38 3.63 13.21
CA SER A 181 -9.11 4.73 13.83
C SER A 181 -9.18 4.49 15.33
N LYS A 182 -8.26 5.02 16.09
CA LYS A 182 -8.43 5.31 17.53
C LYS A 182 -7.53 6.43 17.98
N GLY A 183 -8.17 7.44 18.56
CA GLY A 183 -7.51 8.50 19.32
C GLY A 183 -8.50 9.54 19.81
N SER A 184 -9.21 9.18 20.81
CA SER A 184 -9.58 9.92 22.03
C SER A 184 -9.32 11.43 22.03
N VAL A 185 -10.32 12.23 22.33
CA VAL A 185 -10.19 13.38 23.26
C VAL A 185 -11.45 13.55 24.10
N LYS A 186 -11.24 13.49 25.40
CA LYS A 186 -12.13 13.98 26.45
C LYS A 186 -12.05 15.49 26.60
N GLY A 187 -13.14 16.14 26.98
CA GLY A 187 -13.12 17.43 27.66
C GLY A 187 -14.36 18.26 27.41
N SER A 188 -15.38 18.08 28.23
CA SER A 188 -16.45 19.09 28.47
C SER A 188 -15.93 20.17 29.44
N PRO A 189 -16.60 21.30 29.75
CA PRO A 189 -18.05 21.47 29.77
C PRO A 189 -18.60 22.84 29.28
N ALA A 190 -19.89 22.84 29.14
CA ALA A 190 -20.79 24.01 28.95
C ALA A 190 -20.75 25.02 30.14
N PRO A 191 -21.47 26.21 30.19
CA PRO A 191 -22.84 26.36 29.71
C PRO A 191 -23.23 27.81 29.21
N GLY A 192 -24.43 27.89 28.67
CA GLY A 192 -25.20 29.09 28.89
C GLY A 192 -25.90 29.75 27.71
N SER A 193 -27.19 29.47 27.59
CA SER A 193 -28.33 30.34 27.34
C SER A 193 -28.39 31.19 26.05
N SER A 194 -29.32 31.11 25.28
CA SER A 194 -30.78 31.33 25.27
C SER A 194 -31.19 32.18 24.07
N HIS A 195 -32.32 31.77 23.52
CA HIS A 195 -33.36 32.54 22.82
C HIS A 195 -33.16 32.92 21.34
N ARG A 196 -33.94 32.38 20.54
CA ARG A 196 -35.30 32.65 20.02
C ARG A 196 -35.34 33.07 18.56
N LYS A 197 -35.99 32.28 17.75
CA LYS A 197 -37.10 32.55 16.81
C LYS A 197 -36.93 33.75 15.84
N GLU A 198 -37.20 33.68 14.63
CA GLU A 198 -38.31 33.31 13.76
C GLU A 198 -38.10 33.85 12.35
N HIS A 199 -38.64 33.11 11.42
CA HIS A 199 -39.31 33.50 10.17
C HIS A 199 -38.61 34.17 9.00
N ALA A 200 -38.60 33.42 7.92
CA ALA A 200 -39.47 33.61 6.73
C ALA A 200 -38.95 34.52 5.62
N ASP A 201 -38.68 33.94 4.51
CA ASP A 201 -39.38 34.06 3.24
C ASP A 201 -38.93 35.17 2.24
N HIS A 202 -38.99 34.72 0.98
CA HIS A 202 -39.05 35.41 -0.30
C HIS A 202 -37.80 35.82 -1.08
N SER A 203 -37.56 34.95 -2.07
CA SER A 203 -37.58 35.26 -3.52
C SER A 203 -37.23 36.67 -3.97
N GLN A 204 -36.29 36.83 -4.84
CA GLN A 204 -36.54 37.26 -6.23
C GLN A 204 -35.25 37.37 -7.08
N VAL A 205 -35.37 36.81 -8.23
CA VAL A 205 -34.70 37.00 -9.50
C VAL A 205 -34.51 38.45 -9.86
N VAL A 206 -33.36 38.86 -10.39
CA VAL A 206 -33.25 39.85 -11.48
C VAL A 206 -31.98 39.53 -12.31
N GLU A 207 -32.21 39.19 -13.57
CA GLU A 207 -31.31 39.34 -14.71
C GLU A 207 -31.08 40.84 -15.01
N ILE A 208 -30.00 41.10 -15.77
CA ILE A 208 -29.75 42.17 -16.78
C ILE A 208 -28.26 42.44 -16.72
N GLY A 209 -27.38 42.32 -17.69
CA GLY A 209 -27.49 42.50 -19.11
C GLY A 209 -26.34 43.41 -19.56
N LEU A 210 -25.52 42.94 -20.48
CA LEU A 210 -24.79 43.61 -21.56
C LEU A 210 -24.08 45.00 -21.27
N ASP A 211 -22.83 45.14 -21.53
CA ASP A 211 -22.21 45.69 -22.74
C ASP A 211 -20.79 46.24 -22.47
N GLU A 212 -19.90 45.81 -23.34
CA GLU A 212 -18.93 46.58 -24.19
C GLU A 212 -17.94 47.60 -23.64
N HIS A 213 -16.71 47.41 -24.07
CA HIS A 213 -15.73 48.34 -24.62
C HIS A 213 -14.70 49.05 -23.72
N ILE A 214 -13.46 48.92 -24.28
CA ILE A 214 -12.37 49.87 -24.37
C ILE A 214 -11.12 49.56 -23.57
N SER A 215 -10.09 49.07 -24.33
CA SER A 215 -8.70 49.35 -24.04
C SER A 215 -8.44 50.88 -24.21
N PRO A 216 -7.34 51.51 -23.80
CA PRO A 216 -5.98 51.10 -24.04
C PRO A 216 -4.90 51.51 -22.99
N THR A 217 -3.69 50.92 -23.22
CA THR A 217 -2.34 51.49 -23.02
C THR A 217 -1.97 52.16 -21.70
N ASN A 218 -0.92 51.66 -21.04
CA ASN A 218 0.28 52.48 -20.82
C ASN A 218 1.48 51.63 -20.33
N THR A 219 2.53 51.80 -21.09
CA THR A 219 3.96 51.62 -20.86
C THR A 219 4.41 52.18 -19.51
N LEU A 220 5.36 51.52 -18.86
CA LEU A 220 6.54 52.11 -18.19
C LEU A 220 7.44 50.99 -17.61
N VAL A 221 8.55 50.78 -18.31
CA VAL A 221 9.94 51.14 -17.91
C VAL A 221 10.57 50.29 -16.79
N LEU A 222 11.55 49.54 -17.23
CA LEU A 222 12.61 48.84 -16.46
C LEU A 222 13.47 49.80 -15.64
N PRO A 223 14.21 49.36 -14.68
CA PRO A 223 15.68 49.48 -14.82
C PRO A 223 16.46 48.18 -14.64
N ARG A 224 17.51 48.14 -15.44
CA ARG A 224 18.66 47.22 -15.39
C ARG A 224 19.52 47.51 -14.16
N THR A 225 20.15 46.48 -13.59
CA THR A 225 21.58 46.48 -13.25
C THR A 225 22.06 45.02 -13.10
N ASN A 226 22.91 44.62 -13.99
CA ASN A 226 24.33 44.24 -13.89
C ASN A 226 24.67 42.97 -13.08
N THR A 227 24.99 41.96 -13.87
CA THR A 227 26.26 41.20 -13.98
C THR A 227 26.98 40.79 -12.69
N ILE A 228 27.33 39.51 -12.57
CA ILE A 228 28.69 38.99 -12.57
C ILE A 228 28.68 37.47 -12.80
N ARG A 229 29.57 37.04 -13.66
CA ARG A 229 30.07 35.76 -14.10
C ARG A 229 30.23 34.67 -13.03
N SER A 230 30.02 33.40 -13.38
CA SER A 230 31.04 32.46 -13.89
C SER A 230 30.36 31.11 -14.21
N SER A 231 30.41 30.73 -15.46
CA SER A 231 31.12 29.61 -16.10
C SER A 231 31.05 28.28 -15.35
N THR A 232 30.28 27.35 -15.88
CA THR A 232 30.74 26.12 -16.55
C THR A 232 29.53 25.49 -17.23
N SER A 233 29.53 25.59 -18.54
CA SER A 233 28.60 24.94 -19.44
C SER A 233 29.04 23.50 -19.67
N GLY A 234 28.27 22.55 -19.18
CA GLY A 234 28.15 21.25 -19.81
C GLY A 234 26.97 21.31 -20.78
N PRO A 235 27.02 20.66 -21.94
CA PRO A 235 25.91 20.67 -22.88
C PRO A 235 24.71 19.96 -22.22
N PRO A 236 23.48 20.45 -22.46
CA PRO A 236 22.32 19.69 -22.05
C PRO A 236 22.35 18.39 -22.85
N ALA A 237 22.40 17.29 -22.13
CA ALA A 237 22.12 15.99 -22.67
C ALA A 237 20.78 16.05 -23.42
N PRO A 238 20.64 15.33 -24.54
CA PRO A 238 19.38 15.30 -25.25
C PRO A 238 18.32 14.83 -24.25
N PHE A 239 17.22 15.54 -24.20
CA PHE A 239 16.04 15.14 -23.45
C PHE A 239 15.72 13.68 -23.80
N SER A 240 16.17 12.77 -22.98
CA SER A 240 15.52 11.49 -22.91
C SER A 240 14.20 11.79 -22.23
N LEU A 241 13.16 11.84 -23.03
CA LEU A 241 11.81 11.63 -22.58
C LEU A 241 11.77 10.22 -21.94
N ARG A 242 12.17 10.15 -20.68
CA ARG A 242 11.73 9.05 -19.87
C ARG A 242 10.27 9.33 -19.62
N ASP A 243 9.50 8.48 -20.19
CA ASP A 243 8.08 8.31 -19.89
C ASP A 243 7.88 8.43 -18.40
N ASP A 244 7.17 9.49 -18.01
CA ASP A 244 6.39 9.48 -16.80
C ASP A 244 5.28 8.44 -17.02
N HIS A 245 5.66 7.17 -16.94
CA HIS A 245 4.71 6.13 -16.65
C HIS A 245 4.21 6.39 -15.23
N ALA A 246 3.11 7.09 -15.13
CA ALA A 246 2.25 6.94 -13.99
C ALA A 246 2.16 5.42 -13.75
N PRO A 247 2.53 4.93 -12.55
CA PRO A 247 2.46 3.51 -12.30
C PRO A 247 1.04 3.07 -12.61
N ARG A 248 0.91 2.00 -13.37
CA ARG A 248 -0.38 1.38 -13.64
C ARG A 248 -1.05 1.10 -12.30
N ILE A 249 -1.98 1.96 -11.93
CA ILE A 249 -2.75 1.87 -10.67
C ILE A 249 -3.57 0.57 -10.61
N ALA A 250 -3.66 -0.16 -11.71
CA ALA A 250 -4.50 -1.33 -11.85
C ALA A 250 -4.02 -2.60 -11.13
N ASP A 251 -2.73 -2.76 -10.85
CA ASP A 251 -2.20 -4.04 -10.36
C ASP A 251 -2.02 -4.12 -8.84
N LEU A 252 -2.35 -3.05 -8.09
CA LEU A 252 -2.16 -2.99 -6.64
C LEU A 252 -3.46 -3.12 -5.82
N HIS A 253 -4.61 -3.40 -6.46
CA HIS A 253 -5.89 -3.38 -5.76
C HIS A 253 -6.35 -4.70 -5.13
N HIS A 254 -5.59 -5.77 -5.17
CA HIS A 254 -6.06 -7.10 -4.75
C HIS A 254 -5.29 -7.77 -3.63
N GLN A 255 -4.87 -7.03 -2.62
CA GLN A 255 -4.50 -7.65 -1.35
C GLN A 255 -5.28 -7.04 -0.20
N GLU A 256 -6.59 -7.16 -0.25
CA GLU A 256 -7.38 -7.23 0.99
C GLU A 256 -7.11 -8.60 1.62
N PRO A 257 -7.02 -8.70 2.96
CA PRO A 257 -6.75 -9.97 3.62
C PRO A 257 -7.77 -11.01 3.18
N ASN A 258 -7.26 -12.11 2.68
CA ASN A 258 -8.04 -13.23 2.17
C ASN A 258 -8.73 -13.94 3.36
N TRP A 259 -9.92 -13.46 3.73
CA TRP A 259 -10.78 -14.04 4.79
C TRP A 259 -11.19 -15.48 4.47
N ALA A 260 -10.95 -15.95 3.24
CA ALA A 260 -11.33 -17.29 2.79
C ALA A 260 -10.27 -18.37 3.06
N SER A 261 -9.05 -18.05 3.52
CA SER A 261 -7.98 -19.04 3.68
C SER A 261 -7.91 -19.73 5.03
N LEU A 262 -8.89 -19.50 5.94
CA LEU A 262 -8.98 -20.23 7.21
C LEU A 262 -9.90 -21.47 7.15
N GLY A 263 -10.22 -21.98 5.99
CA GLY A 263 -11.23 -23.01 5.84
C GLY A 263 -10.92 -24.22 4.96
N HIS A 264 -9.66 -24.57 4.72
CA HIS A 264 -9.35 -25.87 4.09
C HIS A 264 -8.08 -26.47 4.69
N MET A 265 -8.26 -27.25 5.75
CA MET A 265 -7.37 -28.34 6.07
C MET A 265 -8.11 -29.65 5.74
N ASP A 266 -7.64 -30.34 4.75
CA ASP A 266 -8.06 -31.68 4.36
C ASP A 266 -7.87 -32.66 5.50
N ALA A 267 -8.94 -33.30 5.88
CA ALA A 267 -8.91 -34.45 6.77
C ALA A 267 -8.44 -35.70 6.02
N PRO A 268 -7.55 -36.51 6.57
CA PRO A 268 -7.16 -37.77 5.94
C PRO A 268 -8.28 -38.81 6.09
N ARG A 269 -8.66 -39.39 4.97
CA ARG A 269 -9.55 -40.55 4.87
C ARG A 269 -9.04 -41.68 5.77
N ARG A 270 -9.87 -42.10 6.72
CA ARG A 270 -9.74 -43.43 7.32
C ARG A 270 -10.84 -44.31 6.79
N ARG A 271 -10.39 -45.47 6.35
CA ARG A 271 -11.17 -46.63 5.92
C ARG A 271 -11.92 -47.25 7.08
N THR A 272 -13.15 -47.58 6.82
CA THR A 272 -13.96 -48.51 7.65
C THR A 272 -13.42 -49.94 7.53
N PRO A 273 -13.62 -50.79 8.55
CA PRO A 273 -14.23 -52.09 8.33
C PRO A 273 -15.48 -52.31 9.20
N SER A 274 -16.38 -53.01 8.61
CA SER A 274 -17.66 -53.44 9.01
C SER A 274 -17.63 -54.75 9.87
N HIS A 275 -18.77 -54.96 10.55
CA HIS A 275 -19.32 -56.24 11.09
C HIS A 275 -18.78 -56.71 12.46
N HIS A 276 -19.51 -57.20 13.37
CA HIS A 276 -20.77 -57.95 13.40
C HIS A 276 -21.40 -57.86 14.80
N THR A 277 -22.70 -57.86 14.88
CA THR A 277 -23.67 -58.45 15.76
C THR A 277 -23.10 -59.49 16.73
N ASP A 278 -23.50 -59.43 18.03
CA ASP A 278 -24.54 -60.31 18.51
C ASP A 278 -24.89 -60.09 20.00
N THR A 279 -26.13 -60.07 20.18
CA THR A 279 -26.89 -60.31 21.45
C THR A 279 -26.40 -61.49 22.21
N VAL A 280 -26.46 -61.50 23.54
CA VAL A 280 -27.21 -62.49 24.33
C VAL A 280 -27.28 -62.05 25.78
N SER A 281 -28.53 -61.97 26.27
CA SER A 281 -28.94 -61.95 27.62
C SER A 281 -28.71 -63.34 28.26
N THR A 282 -28.35 -63.37 29.54
CA THR A 282 -28.87 -64.39 30.43
C THR A 282 -28.74 -64.02 31.93
N ARG A 283 -29.79 -64.17 32.59
CA ARG A 283 -29.98 -64.28 34.07
C ARG A 283 -29.31 -65.51 34.67
N SER A 284 -28.87 -65.38 35.87
CA SER A 284 -29.29 -66.34 37.01
C SER A 284 -28.33 -66.14 38.17
N ALA A 285 -28.72 -65.75 39.34
CA ALA A 285 -29.41 -66.36 40.42
C ALA A 285 -28.63 -67.46 41.23
N HIS A 286 -28.52 -67.16 42.53
CA HIS A 286 -28.30 -68.04 43.69
C HIS A 286 -26.86 -68.39 44.06
N SER A 287 -26.40 -68.00 45.27
CA SER A 287 -26.58 -68.82 46.39
C SER A 287 -26.10 -68.20 47.72
N ARG A 288 -26.88 -68.39 48.74
CA ARG A 288 -26.72 -68.11 50.17
C ARG A 288 -25.47 -68.69 50.77
N THR A 289 -24.82 -67.91 51.67
CA THR A 289 -24.50 -68.43 53.03
C THR A 289 -24.30 -67.27 54.01
N THR A 290 -24.84 -67.32 55.17
CA THR A 290 -24.88 -66.42 56.30
C THR A 290 -23.70 -66.59 57.27
N PRO A 291 -23.60 -65.89 58.39
CA PRO A 291 -22.75 -64.71 58.59
C PRO A 291 -21.66 -64.92 59.65
N PRO A 292 -20.88 -63.90 59.95
CA PRO A 292 -20.90 -63.47 61.33
C PRO A 292 -20.72 -61.94 61.54
N SER A 293 -21.44 -61.48 62.54
CA SER A 293 -21.24 -60.36 63.48
C SER A 293 -20.91 -58.98 62.90
N ASP A 294 -21.90 -58.12 63.11
CA ASP A 294 -21.81 -56.66 62.86
C ASP A 294 -20.62 -55.99 63.51
N PRO A 295 -19.89 -55.12 62.71
CA PRO A 295 -19.16 -53.98 63.26
C PRO A 295 -20.16 -52.81 63.43
N PRO A 296 -19.94 -51.85 64.34
CA PRO A 296 -20.90 -50.80 64.66
C PRO A 296 -21.19 -49.99 63.38
N GLU A 297 -22.47 -49.75 63.18
CA GLU A 297 -23.02 -48.90 62.17
C GLU A 297 -22.21 -47.59 62.13
N ASP A 298 -21.48 -47.40 61.08
CA ASP A 298 -20.81 -46.14 60.84
C ASP A 298 -21.85 -45.06 60.55
N LEU A 299 -22.14 -44.24 61.57
CA LEU A 299 -23.04 -43.08 61.51
C LEU A 299 -22.78 -42.12 60.29
N ARG A 300 -21.77 -42.42 59.51
CA ARG A 300 -21.33 -41.58 58.39
C ARG A 300 -21.74 -42.12 57.01
N SER A 301 -22.10 -43.40 56.90
CA SER A 301 -22.68 -43.92 55.66
C SER A 301 -24.03 -43.27 55.33
N GLY A 302 -24.76 -42.75 56.35
CA GLY A 302 -25.94 -41.93 56.14
C GLY A 302 -25.69 -40.53 55.49
N GLY A 303 -24.54 -39.93 55.72
CA GLY A 303 -24.25 -38.59 55.16
C GLY A 303 -23.89 -38.59 53.67
N LEU A 304 -23.29 -39.67 53.18
CA LEU A 304 -23.13 -39.86 51.73
C LEU A 304 -24.48 -40.10 51.05
N ALA A 305 -25.41 -40.83 51.68
CA ALA A 305 -26.77 -40.99 51.17
C ALA A 305 -27.62 -39.71 51.25
N GLU A 306 -27.30 -38.76 52.17
CA GLU A 306 -27.88 -37.42 52.17
C GLU A 306 -27.39 -36.55 51.02
N LEU A 307 -26.14 -36.69 50.62
CA LEU A 307 -25.64 -36.02 49.43
C LEU A 307 -26.30 -36.54 48.15
N ASP A 308 -26.59 -37.84 48.06
CA ASP A 308 -27.32 -38.42 46.92
C ASP A 308 -28.82 -38.02 46.95
N ASN A 309 -29.40 -37.78 48.12
CA ASN A 309 -30.78 -37.27 48.27
C ASN A 309 -30.91 -35.72 48.06
N LEU A 310 -29.82 -34.96 48.06
CA LEU A 310 -29.84 -33.56 47.65
C LEU A 310 -29.90 -33.38 46.11
N GLY A 311 -30.29 -34.47 45.48
CA GLY A 311 -30.59 -34.76 44.10
C GLY A 311 -30.52 -33.66 43.11
N LEU A 312 -29.57 -33.76 42.25
CA LEU A 312 -29.83 -33.74 40.80
C LEU A 312 -30.12 -35.22 40.46
N SER A 313 -31.34 -35.55 40.11
CA SER A 313 -31.55 -36.84 39.43
C SER A 313 -30.72 -36.79 38.15
N ASP A 314 -30.08 -37.88 37.75
CA ASP A 314 -29.30 -38.02 36.51
C ASP A 314 -30.03 -37.50 35.25
N ASN A 315 -31.27 -37.12 35.39
CA ASN A 315 -32.14 -36.60 34.34
C ASN A 315 -32.16 -35.06 34.21
N ASP A 316 -31.77 -34.28 35.22
CA ASP A 316 -31.96 -32.80 35.15
C ASP A 316 -30.98 -32.05 34.25
N TYR A 317 -29.79 -32.60 34.05
CA TYR A 317 -28.79 -32.00 33.13
C TYR A 317 -28.57 -32.82 31.84
N THR A 318 -29.12 -34.04 31.74
CA THR A 318 -29.05 -34.89 30.54
C THR A 318 -30.30 -34.78 29.66
N HIS A 319 -31.45 -34.30 30.16
CA HIS A 319 -32.63 -34.06 29.34
C HIS A 319 -32.47 -32.88 28.42
N GLU A 320 -32.85 -33.01 27.13
CA GLU A 320 -33.02 -31.96 26.16
C GLU A 320 -34.02 -30.91 26.64
N LEU A 321 -33.59 -29.97 27.46
CA LEU A 321 -34.39 -28.78 27.78
C LEU A 321 -34.57 -27.97 26.50
N LYS A 322 -35.81 -27.54 26.21
CA LYS A 322 -36.05 -26.61 25.13
C LYS A 322 -35.16 -25.39 25.36
N PRO A 323 -34.44 -24.88 24.33
CA PRO A 323 -33.51 -23.74 24.48
C PRO A 323 -34.14 -22.52 25.17
N SER A 324 -35.45 -22.38 25.09
CA SER A 324 -36.21 -21.25 25.63
C SER A 324 -36.46 -21.29 27.13
N LYS A 325 -36.12 -22.40 27.85
CA LYS A 325 -36.39 -22.52 29.28
C LYS A 325 -35.15 -22.20 30.11
N VAL A 326 -35.14 -21.02 30.74
CA VAL A 326 -34.13 -20.65 31.74
C VAL A 326 -34.43 -21.32 33.06
N VAL A 327 -33.48 -22.12 33.57
CA VAL A 327 -33.55 -22.79 34.87
C VAL A 327 -32.38 -22.30 35.71
N ARG A 328 -32.65 -21.81 36.93
CA ARG A 328 -31.59 -21.43 37.88
C ARG A 328 -31.75 -22.18 39.17
N ILE A 329 -30.69 -22.78 39.67
CA ILE A 329 -30.63 -23.54 40.91
C ILE A 329 -30.03 -22.62 41.99
N PRO A 330 -30.76 -22.31 43.05
CA PRO A 330 -30.24 -21.53 44.15
C PRO A 330 -29.23 -22.35 44.97
N VAL A 331 -28.01 -21.87 45.08
CA VAL A 331 -26.97 -22.51 45.89
C VAL A 331 -26.94 -21.88 47.27
N ASN A 332 -26.90 -22.74 48.31
CA ASN A 332 -26.64 -22.30 49.66
C ASN A 332 -25.53 -23.15 50.31
N PRO A 333 -24.26 -22.78 50.13
CA PRO A 333 -23.12 -23.54 50.61
C PRO A 333 -23.10 -23.72 52.15
N ALA A 334 -23.76 -22.83 52.89
CA ALA A 334 -23.87 -22.93 54.35
C ALA A 334 -24.77 -24.06 54.82
N LYS A 335 -25.69 -24.56 53.97
CA LYS A 335 -26.56 -25.68 54.26
C LYS A 335 -25.97 -27.03 53.90
N MET A 336 -24.84 -27.04 53.19
CA MET A 336 -24.18 -28.29 52.82
C MET A 336 -23.57 -28.97 54.04
N PRO A 337 -23.69 -30.31 54.14
CA PRO A 337 -23.18 -31.06 55.29
C PRO A 337 -21.64 -30.88 55.37
N ARG A 338 -21.18 -30.74 56.65
CA ARG A 338 -19.74 -30.68 56.94
C ARG A 338 -19.44 -31.55 58.14
N TRP A 339 -18.40 -32.39 58.04
CA TRP A 339 -17.98 -33.27 59.09
C TRP A 339 -16.78 -32.72 59.85
N VAL A 340 -16.73 -32.99 61.14
CA VAL A 340 -15.64 -32.62 62.02
C VAL A 340 -14.78 -33.85 62.27
N PRO A 341 -13.44 -33.79 62.17
CA PRO A 341 -12.59 -34.93 62.51
C PRO A 341 -12.76 -35.38 63.92
N ARG A 342 -12.69 -36.69 64.16
CA ARG A 342 -12.83 -37.26 65.50
C ARG A 342 -11.63 -37.04 66.41
N ASN A 343 -10.45 -36.90 65.77
CA ASN A 343 -9.18 -36.60 66.41
C ASN A 343 -8.46 -35.49 65.73
N SER A 344 -8.00 -34.48 66.44
CA SER A 344 -7.32 -33.30 65.83
C SER A 344 -5.90 -33.11 66.34
N VAL A 345 -5.37 -33.94 67.21
CA VAL A 345 -4.06 -33.70 67.84
C VAL A 345 -2.94 -34.35 66.99
N GLY A 346 -2.03 -33.57 66.46
CA GLY A 346 -0.80 -34.05 65.83
C GLY A 346 -0.94 -34.53 64.38
N ALA A 347 -2.06 -34.26 63.71
CA ALA A 347 -2.40 -34.80 62.40
C ALA A 347 -1.83 -33.92 61.22
N ASP A 348 -1.33 -32.73 61.49
CA ASP A 348 -0.78 -31.83 60.47
C ASP A 348 0.72 -32.08 60.26
N THR A 349 1.09 -33.27 59.84
CA THR A 349 2.46 -33.62 59.50
C THR A 349 2.62 -33.82 58.00
N PRO A 350 3.78 -33.41 57.42
CA PRO A 350 4.03 -33.59 55.96
C PRO A 350 3.88 -35.02 55.49
N SER A 351 4.22 -36.00 56.32
CA SER A 351 4.12 -37.44 56.02
C SER A 351 2.67 -37.88 55.91
N LEU A 352 1.77 -37.43 56.79
CA LEU A 352 0.34 -37.76 56.71
C LEU A 352 -0.38 -37.08 55.55
N LYS A 353 0.03 -35.85 55.24
CA LYS A 353 -0.43 -35.15 54.05
C LYS A 353 -0.05 -35.90 52.76
N LEU A 354 1.20 -36.39 52.71
CA LEU A 354 1.66 -37.22 51.57
C LEU A 354 0.89 -38.53 51.49
N ASN A 355 0.67 -39.19 52.64
CA ASN A 355 -0.14 -40.43 52.68
C ASN A 355 -1.57 -40.18 52.19
N LEU A 356 -2.17 -39.01 52.45
CA LEU A 356 -3.48 -38.67 51.94
C LEU A 356 -3.46 -38.55 50.39
N ILE A 357 -2.45 -37.93 49.83
CA ILE A 357 -2.32 -37.85 48.36
C ILE A 357 -2.11 -39.23 47.75
N VAL A 358 -1.31 -40.10 48.40
CA VAL A 358 -1.10 -41.48 47.93
C VAL A 358 -2.40 -42.26 47.97
N ALA A 359 -3.18 -42.17 49.07
CA ALA A 359 -4.49 -42.81 49.21
C ALA A 359 -5.50 -42.32 48.14
N ILE A 360 -5.44 -41.03 47.78
CA ILE A 360 -6.29 -40.47 46.69
C ILE A 360 -5.86 -41.08 45.33
N ARG A 361 -4.55 -41.15 45.06
CA ARG A 361 -4.03 -41.74 43.80
C ARG A 361 -4.36 -43.23 43.68
N GLU A 362 -4.39 -43.95 44.81
CA GLU A 362 -4.76 -45.37 44.86
C GLU A 362 -6.28 -45.59 44.86
N ARG A 363 -7.07 -44.50 44.80
CA ARG A 363 -8.54 -44.55 44.86
C ARG A 363 -9.07 -45.31 46.10
N ASN A 364 -8.37 -45.22 47.22
CA ASN A 364 -8.75 -45.88 48.46
C ASN A 364 -9.56 -44.94 49.35
N SER A 365 -10.88 -44.86 49.08
CA SER A 365 -11.82 -43.98 49.80
C SER A 365 -11.82 -44.20 51.29
N LYS A 366 -11.69 -45.48 51.74
CA LYS A 366 -11.62 -45.83 53.19
C LYS A 366 -10.37 -45.27 53.85
N ALA A 367 -9.19 -45.34 53.19
CA ALA A 367 -7.98 -44.81 53.75
C ALA A 367 -8.04 -43.27 53.77
N VAL A 368 -8.62 -42.65 52.76
CA VAL A 368 -8.89 -41.20 52.71
C VAL A 368 -9.79 -40.80 53.88
N GLU A 369 -10.92 -41.48 54.12
CA GLU A 369 -11.83 -41.20 55.23
C GLU A 369 -11.12 -41.30 56.57
N GLN A 370 -10.36 -42.38 56.81
CA GLN A 370 -9.61 -42.58 58.04
C GLN A 370 -8.56 -41.47 58.29
N LEU A 371 -7.87 -41.01 57.25
CA LEU A 371 -6.87 -39.96 57.39
C LEU A 371 -7.54 -38.61 57.68
N LEU A 372 -8.65 -38.33 57.03
CA LEU A 372 -9.44 -37.11 57.29
C LEU A 372 -10.04 -37.11 58.70
N ASP A 373 -10.51 -38.27 59.15
CA ASP A 373 -11.02 -38.45 60.50
C ASP A 373 -9.96 -38.35 61.59
N ARG A 374 -8.73 -38.67 61.30
CA ARG A 374 -7.56 -38.39 62.15
C ARG A 374 -7.20 -36.93 62.25
N GLY A 375 -7.85 -36.06 61.47
CA GLY A 375 -7.63 -34.62 61.45
C GLY A 375 -6.56 -34.12 60.42
N VAL A 376 -6.20 -34.97 59.46
CA VAL A 376 -5.39 -34.47 58.32
C VAL A 376 -6.17 -33.42 57.56
N PRO A 377 -5.64 -32.21 57.36
CA PRO A 377 -6.40 -31.18 56.65
C PRO A 377 -6.77 -31.61 55.23
N ALA A 378 -8.03 -31.39 54.84
CA ALA A 378 -8.46 -31.63 53.45
C ALA A 378 -7.80 -30.66 52.46
N ASN A 379 -7.38 -29.49 52.94
CA ASN A 379 -6.60 -28.49 52.18
C ASN A 379 -5.10 -28.66 52.50
N ILE A 380 -4.34 -29.29 51.62
CA ILE A 380 -2.97 -29.70 51.87
C ILE A 380 -1.95 -28.64 51.36
N GLY A 381 -2.31 -27.45 51.16
CA GLY A 381 -1.36 -26.42 50.65
C GLY A 381 -1.21 -26.45 49.11
N PRO A 382 -0.49 -25.46 48.56
CA PRO A 382 -0.54 -25.17 47.13
C PRO A 382 0.15 -26.22 46.25
N ASP A 383 1.12 -26.97 46.78
CA ASP A 383 1.91 -27.90 45.94
C ASP A 383 1.18 -29.24 45.67
N HIS A 384 0.26 -29.62 46.54
CA HIS A 384 -0.51 -30.86 46.42
C HIS A 384 -1.96 -30.62 46.72
N HIS A 385 -2.74 -30.30 45.72
CA HIS A 385 -4.15 -30.02 45.84
C HIS A 385 -4.97 -31.31 45.84
N ALA A 386 -5.36 -31.76 47.03
CA ALA A 386 -6.04 -33.05 47.23
C ALA A 386 -7.33 -33.16 46.37
N LEU A 387 -8.10 -32.09 46.27
CA LEU A 387 -9.33 -32.03 45.50
C LEU A 387 -9.09 -32.15 43.99
N ASN A 388 -8.09 -31.47 43.47
CA ASN A 388 -7.71 -31.57 42.06
C ASN A 388 -7.19 -32.98 41.72
N GLU A 389 -6.42 -33.59 42.64
CA GLU A 389 -5.92 -34.95 42.43
C GLU A 389 -7.08 -35.98 42.40
N ALA A 390 -8.08 -35.84 43.30
CA ALA A 390 -9.26 -36.68 43.30
C ALA A 390 -10.08 -36.55 42.00
N ILE A 391 -10.19 -35.34 41.48
CA ILE A 391 -10.86 -35.05 40.19
C ILE A 391 -10.11 -35.71 39.02
N ARG A 392 -8.77 -35.61 38.98
CA ARG A 392 -7.95 -36.27 37.97
C ARG A 392 -8.05 -37.79 38.00
N GLN A 393 -8.29 -38.35 39.21
CA GLN A 393 -8.51 -39.77 39.36
C GLN A 393 -9.93 -40.20 39.02
N HIS A 394 -10.85 -39.28 38.69
CA HIS A 394 -12.27 -39.53 38.47
C HIS A 394 -12.94 -40.29 39.62
N ASP A 395 -12.57 -39.98 40.86
CA ASP A 395 -13.15 -40.62 42.07
C ASP A 395 -14.13 -39.66 42.75
N LEU A 396 -15.40 -39.84 42.46
CA LEU A 396 -16.49 -38.99 43.00
C LEU A 396 -16.64 -39.11 44.50
N GLU A 397 -16.42 -40.31 45.03
CA GLU A 397 -16.56 -40.57 46.47
C GLU A 397 -15.46 -39.83 47.25
N VAL A 398 -14.24 -39.85 46.79
CA VAL A 398 -13.12 -39.10 47.37
C VAL A 398 -13.37 -37.59 47.28
N VAL A 399 -13.87 -37.08 46.15
CA VAL A 399 -14.28 -35.68 46.03
C VAL A 399 -15.34 -35.30 47.06
N ARG A 400 -16.36 -36.16 47.26
CA ARG A 400 -17.41 -35.96 48.28
C ARG A 400 -16.83 -35.93 49.69
N LEU A 401 -15.97 -36.89 50.01
CA LEU A 401 -15.32 -36.96 51.32
C LEU A 401 -14.49 -35.71 51.61
N LEU A 402 -13.66 -35.29 50.68
CA LEU A 402 -12.84 -34.08 50.84
C LEU A 402 -13.69 -32.83 51.09
N LEU A 403 -14.80 -32.66 50.36
CA LEU A 403 -15.73 -31.53 50.54
C LEU A 403 -16.48 -31.62 51.87
N LEU A 404 -16.89 -32.82 52.32
CA LEU A 404 -17.49 -33.06 53.63
C LEU A 404 -16.53 -32.64 54.76
N PHE A 405 -15.25 -32.95 54.65
CA PHE A 405 -14.22 -32.55 55.61
C PHE A 405 -13.68 -31.12 55.40
N GLY A 406 -14.34 -30.29 54.58
CA GLY A 406 -14.09 -28.87 54.47
C GLY A 406 -13.00 -28.47 53.48
N ALA A 407 -12.80 -29.28 52.44
CA ALA A 407 -12.00 -28.84 51.30
C ALA A 407 -12.57 -27.56 50.68
N GLU A 408 -11.71 -26.61 50.35
CA GLU A 408 -12.11 -25.34 49.75
C GLU A 408 -12.36 -25.53 48.23
N PRO A 409 -13.61 -25.35 47.76
CA PRO A 409 -13.97 -25.65 46.37
C PRO A 409 -13.40 -24.64 45.35
N ASN A 410 -12.88 -23.47 45.82
CA ASN A 410 -12.34 -22.41 44.98
C ASN A 410 -10.80 -22.27 45.08
N ALA A 411 -10.15 -23.11 45.88
CA ALA A 411 -8.71 -23.00 46.07
C ALA A 411 -7.97 -23.34 44.77
N ALA A 412 -7.10 -22.43 44.30
CA ALA A 412 -6.25 -22.67 43.16
C ALA A 412 -4.93 -23.34 43.56
N SER A 413 -4.45 -24.26 42.76
CA SER A 413 -3.11 -24.84 42.88
C SER A 413 -2.01 -23.87 42.44
N ASN A 414 -0.72 -24.17 42.74
CA ASN A 414 0.42 -23.41 42.23
C ASN A 414 0.46 -23.36 40.69
N GLN A 415 -0.16 -24.27 40.00
CA GLN A 415 -0.32 -24.32 38.55
C GLN A 415 -1.51 -23.48 38.02
N ALA A 416 -2.10 -22.65 38.88
CA ALA A 416 -3.31 -21.88 38.59
C ALA A 416 -4.49 -22.72 38.07
N VAL A 417 -4.68 -23.93 38.63
CA VAL A 417 -5.81 -24.81 38.32
C VAL A 417 -6.76 -24.89 39.53
N SER A 418 -7.96 -24.31 39.38
CA SER A 418 -9.02 -24.50 40.38
C SER A 418 -9.70 -25.88 40.23
N PRO A 419 -10.38 -26.41 41.27
CA PRO A 419 -11.09 -27.68 41.18
C PRO A 419 -12.14 -27.72 40.06
N LEU A 420 -12.86 -26.63 39.81
CA LEU A 420 -13.80 -26.56 38.69
C LEU A 420 -13.10 -26.57 37.34
N VAL A 421 -11.95 -25.90 37.20
CA VAL A 421 -11.11 -25.97 35.98
C VAL A 421 -10.65 -27.40 35.75
N ALA A 422 -10.10 -28.06 36.79
CA ALA A 422 -9.72 -29.47 36.69
C ALA A 422 -10.87 -30.36 36.25
N ALA A 423 -12.08 -30.17 36.82
CA ALA A 423 -13.27 -30.93 36.42
C ALA A 423 -13.67 -30.73 34.97
N VAL A 424 -13.53 -29.50 34.43
CA VAL A 424 -13.76 -29.19 32.99
C VAL A 424 -12.66 -29.79 32.12
N GLU A 425 -11.40 -29.76 32.56
CA GLU A 425 -10.28 -30.34 31.83
C GLU A 425 -10.40 -31.83 31.65
N GLU A 426 -10.74 -32.53 32.75
CA GLU A 426 -10.90 -33.96 32.78
C GLU A 426 -12.28 -34.44 32.25
N GLY A 427 -13.22 -33.55 31.98
CA GLY A 427 -14.56 -33.90 31.54
C GLY A 427 -15.43 -34.52 32.62
N PHE A 428 -15.13 -34.28 33.92
CA PHE A 428 -15.79 -34.91 35.05
C PHE A 428 -16.99 -34.08 35.54
N LEU A 429 -18.15 -34.24 34.88
CA LEU A 429 -19.36 -33.44 35.08
C LEU A 429 -19.94 -33.57 36.50
N ASP A 430 -19.98 -34.80 37.05
CA ASP A 430 -20.52 -35.07 38.39
C ASP A 430 -19.72 -34.38 39.49
N ALA A 431 -18.40 -34.36 39.38
CA ALA A 431 -17.55 -33.61 40.29
C ALA A 431 -17.83 -32.12 40.23
N ALA A 432 -17.99 -31.57 39.01
CA ALA A 432 -18.35 -30.16 38.83
C ALA A 432 -19.70 -29.83 39.48
N ALA A 433 -20.69 -30.70 39.33
CA ALA A 433 -22.02 -30.51 39.93
C ALA A 433 -21.96 -30.46 41.46
N ILE A 434 -21.17 -31.34 42.10
CA ILE A 434 -20.98 -31.34 43.55
C ILE A 434 -20.18 -30.11 43.99
N LEU A 435 -19.10 -29.74 43.29
CA LEU A 435 -18.33 -28.55 43.58
C LEU A 435 -19.19 -27.28 43.58
N LEU A 436 -20.08 -27.12 42.60
CA LEU A 436 -21.02 -26.01 42.50
C LEU A 436 -22.01 -25.98 43.68
N LYS A 437 -22.52 -27.16 44.15
CA LYS A 437 -23.39 -27.25 45.35
C LYS A 437 -22.63 -26.76 46.60
N TYR A 438 -21.33 -27.06 46.72
CA TYR A 438 -20.49 -26.59 47.82
C TYR A 438 -19.99 -25.16 47.67
N GLY A 439 -20.41 -24.44 46.63
CA GLY A 439 -20.12 -23.01 46.42
C GLY A 439 -18.89 -22.75 45.61
N ALA A 440 -18.50 -23.65 44.74
CA ALA A 440 -17.54 -23.35 43.71
C ALA A 440 -18.10 -22.29 42.76
N ASP A 441 -17.29 -21.30 42.40
CA ASP A 441 -17.66 -20.19 41.53
C ASP A 441 -17.21 -20.47 40.10
N SER A 442 -18.16 -20.63 39.19
CA SER A 442 -17.89 -20.86 37.77
C SER A 442 -17.33 -19.63 37.05
N ASN A 443 -17.40 -18.45 37.70
CA ASN A 443 -16.97 -17.17 37.13
C ASN A 443 -15.57 -16.76 37.58
N LEU A 444 -15.04 -17.41 38.61
CA LEU A 444 -13.76 -17.05 39.21
C LEU A 444 -12.61 -17.68 38.40
N PRO A 445 -11.78 -16.89 37.69
CA PRO A 445 -10.57 -17.40 37.05
C PRO A 445 -9.55 -17.81 38.13
N PRO A 446 -8.78 -18.88 37.93
CA PRO A 446 -7.79 -19.33 38.90
C PRO A 446 -6.62 -18.33 39.06
N ALA A 447 -6.34 -17.54 38.04
CA ALA A 447 -5.42 -16.41 38.03
C ALA A 447 -5.84 -15.39 36.98
N SER A 448 -5.31 -14.16 37.06
CA SER A 448 -5.69 -13.05 36.17
C SER A 448 -5.45 -13.30 34.68
N GLU A 449 -4.56 -14.22 34.37
CA GLU A 449 -4.18 -14.55 32.97
C GLU A 449 -4.86 -15.82 32.44
N HIS A 450 -5.77 -16.42 33.25
CA HIS A 450 -6.44 -17.66 32.90
C HIS A 450 -7.96 -17.45 32.76
N ASP A 451 -8.56 -18.27 31.91
CA ASP A 451 -10.01 -18.26 31.71
C ASP A 451 -10.73 -18.83 32.94
N SER A 452 -11.93 -18.33 33.20
CA SER A 452 -12.83 -18.91 34.23
C SER A 452 -13.24 -20.32 33.82
N PRO A 453 -13.70 -21.15 34.79
CA PRO A 453 -14.24 -22.48 34.47
C PRO A 453 -15.34 -22.45 33.41
N PHE A 454 -16.24 -21.45 33.47
CA PHE A 454 -17.29 -21.27 32.48
C PHE A 454 -16.73 -20.87 31.10
N ALA A 455 -15.77 -19.95 31.05
CA ALA A 455 -15.10 -19.59 29.81
C ALA A 455 -14.38 -20.79 29.18
N LEU A 456 -13.68 -21.59 29.97
CA LEU A 456 -13.02 -22.81 29.52
C LEU A 456 -14.01 -23.84 28.94
N ALA A 457 -15.16 -24.05 29.60
CA ALA A 457 -16.21 -24.91 29.09
C ALA A 457 -16.78 -24.44 27.76
N THR A 458 -16.89 -23.11 27.55
CA THR A 458 -17.34 -22.52 26.28
C THR A 458 -16.31 -22.69 25.18
N ILE A 459 -15.02 -22.54 25.49
CA ILE A 459 -13.91 -22.79 24.56
C ILE A 459 -13.85 -24.23 24.08
N LYS A 460 -14.08 -25.19 25.03
CA LYS A 460 -14.18 -26.61 24.71
C LYS A 460 -15.49 -26.98 23.98
N ALA A 461 -16.44 -26.06 23.94
CA ALA A 461 -17.79 -26.26 23.40
C ALA A 461 -18.53 -27.44 24.04
N ASP A 462 -18.29 -27.69 25.33
CA ASP A 462 -18.96 -28.78 26.08
C ASP A 462 -20.33 -28.31 26.55
N THR A 463 -21.37 -28.82 25.88
CA THR A 463 -22.74 -28.40 26.10
C THR A 463 -23.26 -28.78 27.51
N HIS A 464 -22.75 -29.87 28.10
CA HIS A 464 -23.18 -30.31 29.42
C HIS A 464 -22.64 -29.42 30.52
N PHE A 465 -21.34 -29.09 30.48
CA PHE A 465 -20.73 -28.13 31.40
C PHE A 465 -21.33 -26.73 31.27
N ILE A 466 -21.50 -26.25 30.03
CA ILE A 466 -22.08 -24.92 29.77
C ILE A 466 -23.48 -24.86 30.40
N ARG A 467 -24.33 -25.85 30.14
CA ARG A 467 -25.69 -25.94 30.75
C ARG A 467 -25.62 -25.96 32.26
N LEU A 468 -24.77 -26.82 32.83
CA LEU A 468 -24.60 -26.93 34.28
C LEU A 468 -24.21 -25.57 34.88
N PHE A 469 -23.20 -24.90 34.35
CA PHE A 469 -22.74 -23.62 34.86
C PHE A 469 -23.83 -22.54 34.74
N LEU A 470 -24.55 -22.48 33.62
CA LEU A 470 -25.68 -21.55 33.44
C LEU A 470 -26.77 -21.75 34.48
N MET A 471 -27.08 -23.01 34.82
CA MET A 471 -28.06 -23.34 35.87
C MET A 471 -27.61 -22.88 37.25
N TYR A 472 -26.30 -22.88 37.52
CA TYR A 472 -25.70 -22.42 38.78
C TYR A 472 -25.25 -20.94 38.76
N GLY A 473 -25.68 -20.15 37.79
CA GLY A 473 -25.51 -18.70 37.82
C GLY A 473 -24.23 -18.19 37.18
N ALA A 474 -23.69 -18.91 36.21
CA ALA A 474 -22.59 -18.40 35.43
C ALA A 474 -22.94 -17.06 34.73
N ASP A 475 -22.02 -16.11 34.77
CA ASP A 475 -22.16 -14.84 34.08
C ASP A 475 -21.82 -15.03 32.60
N VAL A 476 -22.83 -14.89 31.76
CA VAL A 476 -22.76 -15.05 30.31
C VAL A 476 -22.05 -13.88 29.62
N ASN A 477 -21.86 -12.76 30.34
CA ASN A 477 -21.27 -11.53 29.80
C ASN A 477 -19.80 -11.31 30.21
N GLN A 478 -19.21 -12.31 30.87
CA GLN A 478 -17.78 -12.22 31.22
C GLN A 478 -16.89 -12.20 29.98
N ILE A 479 -15.69 -11.64 30.17
CA ILE A 479 -14.67 -11.53 29.14
C ILE A 479 -13.59 -12.58 29.38
N THR A 480 -13.21 -13.34 28.36
CA THR A 480 -12.13 -14.34 28.41
C THR A 480 -10.77 -13.67 28.61
N ALA A 481 -9.75 -14.45 28.97
CA ALA A 481 -8.36 -13.98 29.11
C ALA A 481 -7.87 -13.27 27.84
N ASP A 482 -8.25 -13.74 26.65
CA ASP A 482 -7.93 -13.11 25.36
C ASP A 482 -8.65 -11.77 25.14
N GLY A 483 -9.63 -11.44 25.97
CA GLY A 483 -10.43 -10.22 25.86
C GLY A 483 -11.63 -10.33 24.92
N GLU A 484 -12.01 -11.52 24.51
CA GLU A 484 -13.26 -11.78 23.78
C GLU A 484 -14.45 -11.95 24.75
N THR A 485 -15.66 -11.63 24.30
CA THR A 485 -16.87 -12.00 25.05
C THR A 485 -17.14 -13.49 24.89
N ILE A 486 -17.74 -14.14 25.91
CA ILE A 486 -18.11 -15.56 25.84
C ILE A 486 -18.90 -15.87 24.56
N LEU A 487 -19.88 -15.04 24.24
CA LEU A 487 -20.71 -15.20 23.04
C LEU A 487 -19.87 -15.11 21.74
N THR A 488 -18.95 -14.18 21.66
CA THR A 488 -18.06 -14.04 20.48
C THR A 488 -17.13 -15.25 20.35
N LYS A 489 -16.54 -15.70 21.46
CA LYS A 489 -15.64 -16.87 21.50
C LYS A 489 -16.33 -18.17 21.08
N MET A 490 -17.59 -18.34 21.44
CA MET A 490 -18.39 -19.52 21.10
C MET A 490 -18.74 -19.60 19.62
N ILE A 491 -18.83 -18.47 18.92
CA ILE A 491 -19.23 -18.45 17.50
C ILE A 491 -18.07 -18.97 16.65
N THR A 492 -18.09 -20.25 16.39
CA THR A 492 -17.15 -20.98 15.53
C THR A 492 -17.92 -21.76 14.48
N ASN A 493 -17.18 -22.30 13.48
CA ASN A 493 -17.80 -23.14 12.45
C ASN A 493 -18.48 -24.41 12.98
N LYS A 494 -18.14 -24.84 14.19
CA LYS A 494 -18.65 -26.08 14.81
C LYS A 494 -19.73 -25.83 15.88
N CYS A 495 -19.95 -24.59 16.27
CA CYS A 495 -20.94 -24.29 17.33
C CYS A 495 -22.36 -24.58 16.86
N LEU A 496 -23.15 -25.20 17.75
CA LEU A 496 -24.56 -25.46 17.48
C LEU A 496 -25.41 -24.22 17.75
N ARG A 497 -26.36 -23.93 16.85
CA ARG A 497 -27.29 -22.79 17.00
C ARG A 497 -28.05 -22.87 18.33
N THR A 498 -28.46 -24.06 18.72
CA THR A 498 -29.22 -24.29 19.98
C THR A 498 -28.46 -23.83 21.22
N LEU A 499 -27.10 -23.92 21.18
CA LEU A 499 -26.27 -23.47 22.27
C LEU A 499 -26.20 -21.94 22.32
N ILE A 500 -26.12 -21.29 21.18
CA ILE A 500 -26.17 -19.81 21.07
C ILE A 500 -27.53 -19.30 21.54
N ASP A 501 -28.64 -19.91 21.08
CA ASP A 501 -30.00 -19.56 21.53
C ASP A 501 -30.12 -19.70 23.05
N MET A 502 -29.54 -20.76 23.65
CA MET A 502 -29.54 -20.97 25.08
C MET A 502 -28.80 -19.85 25.81
N ILE A 503 -27.57 -19.53 25.42
CA ILE A 503 -26.76 -18.47 26.05
C ILE A 503 -27.47 -17.11 25.93
N LEU A 504 -28.05 -16.79 24.77
CA LEU A 504 -28.84 -15.56 24.56
C LEU A 504 -30.07 -15.50 25.46
N ASN A 505 -30.78 -16.63 25.67
CA ASN A 505 -31.91 -16.72 26.60
C ASN A 505 -31.51 -16.52 28.08
N TYR A 506 -30.27 -16.88 28.44
CA TYR A 506 -29.71 -16.60 29.77
C TYR A 506 -29.21 -15.15 29.93
N GLY A 507 -29.38 -14.30 28.91
CA GLY A 507 -29.13 -12.86 28.97
C GLY A 507 -27.75 -12.43 28.46
N ALA A 508 -27.15 -13.20 27.56
CA ALA A 508 -25.92 -12.75 26.87
C ALA A 508 -26.23 -11.51 26.02
N ASP A 509 -25.32 -10.51 26.09
CA ASP A 509 -25.41 -9.31 25.28
C ASP A 509 -25.03 -9.62 23.81
N ALA A 510 -26.04 -9.63 22.95
CA ALA A 510 -25.89 -9.84 21.53
C ALA A 510 -25.07 -8.71 20.82
N ASN A 511 -24.85 -7.60 21.52
CA ASN A 511 -24.11 -6.42 21.04
C ASN A 511 -22.76 -6.21 21.75
N GLY A 512 -22.40 -7.12 22.66
CA GLY A 512 -21.15 -7.06 23.44
C GLY A 512 -19.93 -6.98 22.52
N LYS A 513 -18.95 -6.14 22.86
CA LYS A 513 -17.72 -5.98 22.08
C LYS A 513 -16.53 -6.58 22.80
N SER A 514 -15.70 -7.31 22.07
CA SER A 514 -14.37 -7.74 22.53
C SER A 514 -13.42 -6.53 22.68
N LYS A 515 -12.24 -6.72 23.26
CA LYS A 515 -11.19 -5.70 23.34
C LYS A 515 -10.79 -5.18 21.95
N GLU A 516 -10.85 -6.01 20.92
CA GLU A 516 -10.59 -5.68 19.52
C GLU A 516 -11.78 -5.00 18.83
N GLY A 517 -12.90 -4.84 19.53
CA GLY A 517 -14.13 -4.25 19.01
C GLY A 517 -14.98 -5.22 18.19
N GLU A 518 -14.66 -6.52 18.14
CA GLU A 518 -15.50 -7.52 17.48
C GLU A 518 -16.81 -7.71 18.24
N THR A 519 -17.89 -7.84 17.48
CA THR A 519 -19.21 -8.18 18.00
C THR A 519 -19.58 -9.61 17.63
N PRO A 520 -20.50 -10.28 18.37
CA PRO A 520 -21.00 -11.60 17.99
C PRO A 520 -21.53 -11.65 16.57
N LEU A 521 -22.21 -10.58 16.13
CA LEU A 521 -22.74 -10.45 14.78
C LEU A 521 -21.62 -10.43 13.72
N PHE A 522 -20.55 -9.67 13.98
CA PHE A 522 -19.38 -9.62 13.10
C PHE A 522 -18.70 -11.00 12.98
N ARG A 523 -18.53 -11.68 14.10
CA ARG A 523 -17.96 -13.04 14.13
C ARG A 523 -18.84 -14.05 13.37
N ALA A 524 -20.16 -13.98 13.51
CA ALA A 524 -21.09 -14.85 12.78
C ALA A 524 -21.02 -14.64 11.26
N ILE A 525 -20.85 -13.39 10.82
CA ILE A 525 -20.69 -13.04 9.40
C ILE A 525 -19.36 -13.59 8.86
N THR A 526 -18.25 -13.36 9.57
CA THR A 526 -16.94 -13.85 9.16
C THR A 526 -16.83 -15.37 9.13
N ALA A 527 -17.52 -16.04 10.05
CA ALA A 527 -17.65 -17.49 10.06
C ALA A 527 -18.67 -18.02 9.02
N GLY A 528 -19.39 -17.15 8.32
CA GLY A 528 -20.41 -17.55 7.33
C GLY A 528 -21.63 -18.27 7.91
N ARG A 529 -21.90 -18.10 9.22
CA ARG A 529 -22.96 -18.78 9.95
C ARG A 529 -24.28 -18.01 9.90
N VAL A 530 -25.02 -18.20 8.81
CA VAL A 530 -26.35 -17.56 8.61
C VAL A 530 -27.35 -17.90 9.70
N ASP A 531 -27.31 -19.14 10.18
CA ASP A 531 -28.18 -19.65 11.25
C ASP A 531 -27.96 -18.90 12.58
N ILE A 532 -26.69 -18.70 12.96
CA ILE A 532 -26.31 -17.93 14.17
C ILE A 532 -26.58 -16.43 13.95
N LEU A 533 -26.28 -15.91 12.76
CA LEU A 533 -26.59 -14.53 12.39
C LEU A 533 -28.07 -14.21 12.60
N SER A 534 -28.94 -15.11 12.14
CA SER A 534 -30.40 -14.94 12.31
C SER A 534 -30.79 -15.00 13.80
N ALA A 535 -30.21 -15.93 14.55
CA ALA A 535 -30.49 -16.05 16.00
C ALA A 535 -30.08 -14.78 16.76
N LEU A 536 -28.89 -14.22 16.47
CA LEU A 536 -28.44 -12.98 17.10
C LEU A 536 -29.38 -11.81 16.78
N LEU A 537 -29.80 -11.68 15.52
CA LEU A 537 -30.72 -10.62 15.09
C LEU A 537 -32.13 -10.82 15.71
N ASP A 538 -32.59 -12.08 15.90
CA ASP A 538 -33.86 -12.40 16.59
C ASP A 538 -33.81 -12.00 18.08
N HIS A 539 -32.61 -12.05 18.70
CA HIS A 539 -32.34 -11.62 20.07
C HIS A 539 -31.87 -10.16 20.22
N GLY A 540 -32.08 -9.33 19.20
CA GLY A 540 -31.87 -7.88 19.28
C GLY A 540 -30.44 -7.41 19.00
N ALA A 541 -29.61 -8.20 18.31
CA ALA A 541 -28.36 -7.73 17.78
C ALA A 541 -28.59 -6.60 16.77
N ASN A 542 -27.86 -5.50 16.92
CA ASN A 542 -28.00 -4.35 16.06
C ASN A 542 -27.15 -4.51 14.79
N PRO A 543 -27.75 -4.62 13.59
CA PRO A 543 -27.01 -4.80 12.33
C PRO A 543 -26.20 -3.58 11.92
N ASN A 544 -26.43 -2.43 12.56
CA ASN A 544 -25.75 -1.17 12.29
C ASN A 544 -24.68 -0.80 13.32
N LEU A 545 -24.49 -1.65 14.33
CA LEU A 545 -23.42 -1.47 15.31
C LEU A 545 -22.09 -1.90 14.68
N PRO A 546 -21.12 -0.98 14.46
CA PRO A 546 -19.87 -1.38 13.85
C PRO A 546 -19.06 -2.26 14.79
N GLY A 547 -18.51 -3.33 14.22
CA GLY A 547 -17.41 -4.10 14.77
C GLY A 547 -16.07 -3.39 14.44
N PRO A 548 -15.02 -4.12 14.12
CA PRO A 548 -13.79 -3.55 13.55
C PRO A 548 -14.06 -2.78 12.24
N LYS A 549 -15.07 -3.24 11.47
CA LYS A 549 -15.62 -2.57 10.28
C LYS A 549 -17.16 -2.63 10.35
N HIS A 550 -17.83 -1.85 9.50
CA HIS A 550 -19.30 -1.97 9.36
C HIS A 550 -19.68 -3.37 8.86
N MET A 551 -20.74 -3.95 9.41
CA MET A 551 -21.15 -5.36 9.19
C MET A 551 -21.35 -5.74 7.73
N LEU A 552 -21.76 -4.81 6.88
CA LEU A 552 -22.00 -5.06 5.46
C LEU A 552 -20.71 -5.33 4.68
N TRP A 553 -19.55 -4.80 5.12
CA TRP A 553 -18.27 -5.06 4.43
C TRP A 553 -17.88 -6.55 4.45
N PRO A 554 -17.75 -7.23 5.60
CA PRO A 554 -17.48 -8.65 5.60
C PRO A 554 -18.65 -9.47 5.04
N ALA A 555 -19.89 -9.00 5.17
CA ALA A 555 -21.07 -9.69 4.62
C ALA A 555 -21.05 -9.75 3.07
N THR A 556 -20.37 -8.82 2.41
CA THR A 556 -20.24 -8.82 0.94
C THR A 556 -19.58 -10.10 0.41
N TYR A 557 -18.71 -10.72 1.21
CA TYR A 557 -18.09 -12.01 0.86
C TYR A 557 -19.04 -13.21 1.02
N GLN A 558 -20.16 -13.02 1.77
CA GLN A 558 -21.12 -14.04 2.16
C GLN A 558 -22.55 -13.61 1.71
N PRO A 559 -22.97 -13.88 0.48
CA PRO A 559 -24.24 -13.34 -0.06
C PRO A 559 -25.46 -13.63 0.79
N LYS A 560 -25.54 -14.81 1.39
CA LYS A 560 -26.65 -15.19 2.29
C LYS A 560 -26.67 -14.36 3.57
N CYS A 561 -25.51 -14.08 4.18
CA CYS A 561 -25.41 -13.19 5.34
C CYS A 561 -25.81 -11.77 4.96
N LEU A 562 -25.32 -11.28 3.81
CA LEU A 562 -25.64 -9.96 3.26
C LEU A 562 -27.15 -9.81 3.08
N GLN A 563 -27.80 -10.79 2.48
CA GLN A 563 -29.24 -10.80 2.26
C GLN A 563 -30.02 -10.70 3.59
N VAL A 564 -29.66 -11.50 4.58
CA VAL A 564 -30.31 -11.44 5.90
C VAL A 564 -30.12 -10.10 6.57
N LEU A 565 -28.90 -9.53 6.55
CA LEU A 565 -28.63 -8.24 7.16
C LEU A 565 -29.45 -7.10 6.52
N LEU A 566 -29.52 -7.07 5.20
CA LEU A 566 -30.29 -6.04 4.47
C LEU A 566 -31.81 -6.19 4.77
N HIS A 567 -32.35 -7.41 4.82
CA HIS A 567 -33.74 -7.67 5.23
C HIS A 567 -34.03 -7.25 6.67
N ARG A 568 -33.03 -7.30 7.54
CA ARG A 568 -33.15 -6.91 8.96
C ARG A 568 -32.77 -5.46 9.23
N GLY A 569 -32.70 -4.61 8.17
CA GLY A 569 -32.54 -3.17 8.28
C GLY A 569 -31.10 -2.70 8.46
N ALA A 570 -30.12 -3.44 7.96
CA ALA A 570 -28.75 -2.93 7.84
C ALA A 570 -28.71 -1.76 6.86
N ASP A 571 -28.14 -0.64 7.30
CA ASP A 571 -28.10 0.61 6.57
C ASP A 571 -26.91 0.64 5.60
N PHE A 572 -27.14 0.35 4.33
CA PHE A 572 -26.13 0.37 3.28
C PHE A 572 -25.62 1.78 2.94
N LYS A 573 -26.35 2.85 3.33
CA LYS A 573 -25.91 4.23 3.11
C LYS A 573 -24.65 4.58 3.90
N LYS A 574 -24.36 3.84 4.97
CA LYS A 574 -23.14 3.97 5.77
C LYS A 574 -21.93 3.25 5.16
N THR A 575 -22.12 2.52 4.06
CA THR A 575 -21.08 1.74 3.40
C THR A 575 -20.98 2.14 1.92
N SER A 576 -20.61 3.40 1.69
CA SER A 576 -20.36 3.87 0.33
C SER A 576 -19.30 3.00 -0.35
N GLY A 577 -19.59 2.55 -1.57
CA GLY A 577 -18.69 1.68 -2.33
C GLY A 577 -18.79 0.17 -2.07
N ILE A 578 -19.79 -0.28 -1.33
CA ILE A 578 -20.03 -1.72 -1.12
C ILE A 578 -20.33 -2.46 -2.44
N MET A 579 -21.00 -1.80 -3.40
CA MET A 579 -21.27 -2.33 -4.73
C MET A 579 -19.97 -2.54 -5.51
N GLU A 580 -19.06 -1.57 -5.44
CA GLU A 580 -17.73 -1.69 -6.05
C GLU A 580 -16.93 -2.84 -5.43
N LEU A 581 -16.96 -2.99 -4.11
CA LEU A 581 -16.32 -4.12 -3.44
C LEU A 581 -16.87 -5.45 -3.95
N ALA A 582 -18.20 -5.62 -3.99
CA ALA A 582 -18.83 -6.83 -4.49
C ALA A 582 -18.40 -7.17 -5.92
N THR A 583 -18.25 -6.15 -6.74
CA THR A 583 -17.78 -6.26 -8.13
C THR A 583 -16.31 -6.70 -8.19
N SER A 584 -15.44 -6.03 -7.42
CA SER A 584 -13.99 -6.30 -7.39
C SER A 584 -13.68 -7.73 -6.91
N ILE A 585 -14.39 -8.22 -5.88
CA ILE A 585 -14.23 -9.59 -5.37
C ILE A 585 -14.96 -10.65 -6.22
N ASN A 586 -15.58 -10.25 -7.31
CA ASN A 586 -16.31 -11.12 -8.23
C ASN A 586 -17.46 -11.92 -7.59
N LYS A 587 -18.24 -11.29 -6.72
CA LYS A 587 -19.40 -11.90 -6.07
C LYS A 587 -20.70 -11.45 -6.73
N ILE A 588 -21.07 -12.12 -7.83
CA ILE A 588 -22.27 -11.78 -8.61
C ILE A 588 -23.56 -11.86 -7.77
N ASP A 589 -23.66 -12.86 -6.88
CA ASP A 589 -24.80 -12.99 -5.98
C ASP A 589 -24.92 -11.82 -5.02
N SER A 590 -23.79 -11.32 -4.50
CA SER A 590 -23.74 -10.15 -3.62
C SER A 590 -24.12 -8.87 -4.38
N VAL A 591 -23.67 -8.72 -5.63
CA VAL A 591 -24.09 -7.61 -6.52
C VAL A 591 -25.60 -7.67 -6.73
N SER A 592 -26.17 -8.84 -7.03
CA SER A 592 -27.60 -9.01 -7.22
C SER A 592 -28.40 -8.69 -5.95
N VAL A 593 -27.94 -9.12 -4.80
CA VAL A 593 -28.57 -8.83 -3.49
C VAL A 593 -28.55 -7.33 -3.19
N LEU A 594 -27.45 -6.64 -3.49
CA LEU A 594 -27.31 -5.19 -3.30
C LEU A 594 -28.21 -4.40 -4.25
N LEU A 595 -28.27 -4.78 -5.52
CA LEU A 595 -29.17 -4.16 -6.50
C LEU A 595 -30.64 -4.32 -6.10
N ASN A 596 -31.04 -5.53 -5.68
CA ASN A 596 -32.39 -5.79 -5.18
C ASN A 596 -32.74 -5.01 -3.91
N ALA A 597 -31.75 -4.67 -3.08
CA ALA A 597 -31.92 -3.82 -1.93
C ALA A 597 -31.96 -2.32 -2.25
N GLY A 598 -31.81 -1.93 -3.53
CA GLY A 598 -31.86 -0.55 -3.99
C GLY A 598 -30.54 0.23 -3.81
N VAL A 599 -29.41 -0.47 -3.71
CA VAL A 599 -28.09 0.19 -3.73
C VAL A 599 -27.83 0.74 -5.13
N ASP A 600 -27.45 2.02 -5.20
CA ASP A 600 -27.14 2.68 -6.47
C ASP A 600 -25.97 2.02 -7.20
N PRO A 601 -26.16 1.50 -8.43
CA PRO A 601 -25.10 0.88 -9.23
C PRO A 601 -23.99 1.86 -9.63
N ASN A 602 -24.22 3.18 -9.48
CA ASN A 602 -23.27 4.24 -9.79
C ASN A 602 -22.53 4.75 -8.54
N ALA A 603 -22.85 4.23 -7.37
CA ALA A 603 -22.24 4.65 -6.11
C ALA A 603 -20.72 4.47 -6.14
N LYS A 604 -19.99 5.56 -5.90
CA LYS A 604 -18.52 5.56 -5.93
C LYS A 604 -17.94 5.11 -4.60
N LYS A 605 -16.99 4.22 -4.65
CA LYS A 605 -16.10 3.94 -3.51
C LYS A 605 -15.04 5.02 -3.45
N ASP A 606 -14.84 5.59 -2.25
CA ASP A 606 -13.86 6.66 -1.99
C ASP A 606 -13.98 7.88 -2.93
N GLY A 607 -15.17 8.09 -3.49
CA GLY A 607 -15.44 9.16 -4.45
C GLY A 607 -14.86 8.93 -5.86
N VAL A 608 -14.11 7.87 -6.07
CA VAL A 608 -13.33 7.63 -7.30
C VAL A 608 -13.78 6.38 -8.04
N TYR A 609 -13.95 5.23 -7.38
CA TYR A 609 -14.17 3.95 -8.06
C TYR A 609 -15.64 3.66 -8.25
N THR A 610 -16.07 3.44 -9.51
CA THR A 610 -17.42 2.99 -9.83
C THR A 610 -17.46 1.48 -10.04
N PRO A 611 -18.56 0.80 -9.71
CA PRO A 611 -18.69 -0.64 -9.95
C PRO A 611 -18.50 -1.01 -11.42
N LEU A 612 -19.04 -0.21 -12.35
CA LEU A 612 -18.93 -0.46 -13.79
C LEU A 612 -17.47 -0.42 -14.27
N CYS A 613 -16.69 0.61 -13.85
CA CYS A 613 -15.28 0.70 -14.20
C CYS A 613 -14.44 -0.42 -13.57
N SER A 614 -14.79 -0.86 -12.37
CA SER A 614 -14.15 -2.01 -11.74
C SER A 614 -14.45 -3.32 -12.47
N ALA A 615 -15.69 -3.51 -12.92
CA ALA A 615 -16.06 -4.67 -13.74
C ALA A 615 -15.28 -4.72 -15.07
N ILE A 616 -15.09 -3.58 -15.72
CA ILE A 616 -14.29 -3.47 -16.95
C ILE A 616 -12.81 -3.79 -16.66
N ARG A 617 -12.22 -3.13 -15.66
CA ARG A 617 -10.82 -3.34 -15.26
C ARG A 617 -10.52 -4.81 -15.01
N ASP A 618 -11.37 -5.47 -14.22
CA ASP A 618 -11.16 -6.83 -13.74
C ASP A 618 -11.75 -7.89 -14.69
N ASN A 619 -12.28 -7.46 -15.86
CA ASN A 619 -12.87 -8.32 -16.89
C ASN A 619 -14.03 -9.19 -16.37
N ARG A 620 -14.95 -8.61 -15.60
CA ARG A 620 -16.12 -9.28 -15.02
C ARG A 620 -17.35 -9.10 -15.92
N ALA A 621 -17.44 -9.88 -16.99
CA ALA A 621 -18.47 -9.72 -18.00
C ALA A 621 -19.90 -9.86 -17.44
N ASP A 622 -20.14 -10.90 -16.62
CA ASP A 622 -21.48 -11.15 -16.07
C ASP A 622 -21.94 -10.00 -15.17
N ILE A 623 -21.02 -9.49 -14.32
CA ILE A 623 -21.31 -8.35 -13.44
C ILE A 623 -21.48 -7.07 -14.25
N PHE A 624 -20.67 -6.87 -15.28
CA PHE A 624 -20.79 -5.73 -16.19
C PHE A 624 -22.18 -5.66 -16.82
N HIS A 625 -22.66 -6.76 -17.39
CA HIS A 625 -24.00 -6.83 -17.98
C HIS A 625 -25.10 -6.67 -16.94
N LEU A 626 -24.93 -7.27 -15.76
CA LEU A 626 -25.86 -7.12 -14.64
C LEU A 626 -25.99 -5.66 -14.19
N LEU A 627 -24.88 -4.93 -14.08
CA LEU A 627 -24.86 -3.52 -13.69
C LEU A 627 -25.57 -2.65 -14.75
N LEU A 628 -25.25 -2.82 -16.04
CA LEU A 628 -25.90 -2.07 -17.12
C LEU A 628 -27.42 -2.34 -17.18
N ALA A 629 -27.82 -3.60 -17.01
CA ALA A 629 -29.25 -3.97 -16.98
C ALA A 629 -30.01 -3.35 -15.79
N ASN A 630 -29.31 -2.98 -14.73
CA ASN A 630 -29.88 -2.34 -13.54
C ASN A 630 -29.57 -0.83 -13.43
N GLY A 631 -29.27 -0.16 -14.55
CA GLY A 631 -29.18 1.29 -14.63
C GLY A 631 -27.81 1.87 -14.26
N ALA A 632 -26.73 1.11 -14.38
CA ALA A 632 -25.39 1.69 -14.32
C ALA A 632 -25.19 2.62 -15.53
N ASP A 633 -24.81 3.87 -15.26
CA ASP A 633 -24.58 4.88 -16.29
C ASP A 633 -23.17 4.71 -16.90
N PRO A 634 -23.05 4.48 -18.21
CA PRO A 634 -21.78 4.30 -18.90
C PRO A 634 -20.93 5.59 -19.00
N ASN A 635 -21.48 6.73 -18.56
CA ASN A 635 -20.80 8.02 -18.60
C ASN A 635 -20.33 8.54 -17.23
N VAL A 636 -20.59 7.82 -16.14
CA VAL A 636 -20.09 8.19 -14.83
C VAL A 636 -18.61 7.87 -14.72
N PRO A 637 -17.73 8.87 -14.56
CA PRO A 637 -16.30 8.62 -14.46
C PRO A 637 -15.92 8.04 -13.08
N ALA A 638 -14.99 7.11 -13.13
CA ALA A 638 -14.17 6.69 -11.97
C ALA A 638 -12.87 7.53 -11.95
N SER A 639 -11.70 6.90 -11.85
CA SER A 639 -10.43 7.54 -12.22
C SER A 639 -10.39 7.91 -13.72
N GLU A 640 -11.13 7.17 -14.54
CA GLU A 640 -11.32 7.35 -15.97
C GLU A 640 -12.78 7.08 -16.32
N PHE A 641 -13.20 7.52 -17.50
CA PHE A 641 -14.52 7.16 -18.03
C PHE A 641 -14.57 5.68 -18.44
N PRO A 642 -15.72 5.00 -18.35
CA PRO A 642 -15.85 3.59 -18.70
C PRO A 642 -15.31 3.24 -20.09
N CYS A 643 -15.57 4.06 -21.12
CA CYS A 643 -15.05 3.85 -22.47
C CYS A 643 -13.51 3.93 -22.51
N PHE A 644 -12.91 4.90 -21.82
CA PHE A 644 -11.44 5.00 -21.69
C PHE A 644 -10.88 3.79 -20.94
N LYS A 645 -11.57 3.34 -19.91
CA LYS A 645 -11.19 2.16 -19.14
C LYS A 645 -11.10 0.89 -20.01
N CYS A 646 -12.01 0.77 -21.00
CA CYS A 646 -11.95 -0.33 -21.97
C CYS A 646 -10.68 -0.27 -22.82
N VAL A 647 -10.27 0.93 -23.21
CA VAL A 647 -9.08 1.15 -24.05
C VAL A 647 -7.81 0.90 -23.25
N THR A 648 -7.67 1.51 -22.05
CA THR A 648 -6.48 1.44 -21.21
C THR A 648 -6.20 0.03 -20.68
N HIS A 649 -7.24 -0.78 -20.49
CA HIS A 649 -7.12 -2.14 -19.97
C HIS A 649 -7.26 -3.23 -21.03
N ASN A 650 -7.33 -2.84 -22.32
CA ASN A 650 -7.52 -3.75 -23.45
C ASN A 650 -8.77 -4.65 -23.29
N ARG A 651 -9.92 -4.01 -23.07
CA ARG A 651 -11.23 -4.65 -22.87
C ARG A 651 -12.21 -4.24 -23.97
N LEU A 652 -11.79 -4.41 -25.21
CA LEU A 652 -12.56 -3.98 -26.40
C LEU A 652 -13.97 -4.58 -26.45
N GLN A 653 -14.14 -5.80 -25.95
CA GLN A 653 -15.44 -6.48 -25.93
C GLN A 653 -16.56 -5.72 -25.22
N PHE A 654 -16.23 -4.83 -24.28
CA PHE A 654 -17.23 -4.05 -23.55
C PHE A 654 -17.63 -2.75 -24.26
N LEU A 655 -16.81 -2.22 -25.16
CA LEU A 655 -17.09 -0.95 -25.85
C LEU A 655 -18.42 -0.94 -26.61
N PRO A 656 -18.77 -1.95 -27.44
CA PRO A 656 -20.06 -1.99 -28.14
C PRO A 656 -21.25 -1.95 -27.17
N HIS A 657 -21.14 -2.64 -26.04
CA HIS A 657 -22.20 -2.69 -25.03
C HIS A 657 -22.34 -1.35 -24.28
N LEU A 658 -21.21 -0.67 -23.99
CA LEU A 658 -21.25 0.68 -23.40
C LEU A 658 -21.91 1.68 -24.34
N VAL A 659 -21.57 1.65 -25.64
CA VAL A 659 -22.14 2.54 -26.65
C VAL A 659 -23.64 2.26 -26.84
N SER A 660 -24.05 1.00 -26.88
CA SER A 660 -25.47 0.62 -26.95
C SER A 660 -26.26 1.05 -25.72
N ALA A 661 -25.60 1.14 -24.55
CA ALA A 661 -26.20 1.66 -23.31
C ALA A 661 -26.12 3.20 -23.19
N GLY A 662 -25.69 3.92 -24.25
CA GLY A 662 -25.58 5.38 -24.25
C GLY A 662 -24.23 5.94 -23.85
N GLY A 663 -23.20 5.12 -23.85
CA GLY A 663 -21.81 5.54 -23.58
C GLY A 663 -21.30 6.50 -24.66
N ASN A 664 -20.71 7.61 -24.24
CA ASN A 664 -20.24 8.67 -25.13
C ASN A 664 -18.75 8.49 -25.45
N LEU A 665 -18.46 8.30 -26.75
CA LEU A 665 -17.08 8.18 -27.26
C LEU A 665 -16.43 9.55 -27.54
N HIS A 666 -17.24 10.62 -27.61
CA HIS A 666 -16.79 11.96 -28.05
C HIS A 666 -16.58 12.92 -26.89
N SER A 667 -17.00 12.55 -25.67
CA SER A 667 -16.84 13.37 -24.47
C SER A 667 -16.52 12.50 -23.27
N PRO A 668 -15.35 12.73 -22.59
CA PRO A 668 -14.32 13.70 -22.98
C PRO A 668 -13.59 13.29 -24.26
N LYS A 669 -12.93 14.28 -24.89
CA LYS A 669 -12.06 14.04 -26.04
C LYS A 669 -10.77 13.31 -25.66
N GLY A 670 -10.12 12.67 -26.62
CA GLY A 670 -8.80 12.05 -26.45
C GLY A 670 -8.80 10.53 -26.33
N ILE A 671 -9.95 9.88 -26.50
CA ILE A 671 -10.02 8.39 -26.41
C ILE A 671 -9.17 7.72 -27.49
N ALA A 672 -9.12 8.28 -28.73
CA ALA A 672 -8.25 7.78 -29.80
C ALA A 672 -6.78 7.98 -29.50
N GLU A 673 -6.39 9.10 -28.87
CA GLU A 673 -5.03 9.34 -28.40
C GLU A 673 -4.65 8.34 -27.31
N THR A 674 -5.55 8.07 -26.36
CA THR A 674 -5.37 7.04 -25.33
C THR A 674 -5.14 5.66 -25.95
N ALA A 675 -5.86 5.28 -27.01
CA ALA A 675 -5.64 4.01 -27.71
C ALA A 675 -4.22 3.91 -28.29
N VAL A 676 -3.71 4.99 -28.82
CA VAL A 676 -2.32 5.06 -29.30
C VAL A 676 -1.33 4.99 -28.15
N GLN A 677 -1.57 5.70 -27.06
CA GLN A 677 -0.69 5.74 -25.88
C GLN A 677 -0.53 4.35 -25.26
N PHE A 678 -1.62 3.61 -25.15
CA PHE A 678 -1.62 2.26 -24.56
C PHE A 678 -1.38 1.13 -25.58
N ASP A 679 -0.91 1.44 -26.76
CA ASP A 679 -0.57 0.47 -27.82
C ASP A 679 -1.71 -0.44 -28.27
N ASN A 680 -2.93 0.07 -28.21
CA ASN A 680 -4.12 -0.69 -28.53
C ASN A 680 -4.62 -0.39 -29.95
N MET A 681 -4.04 -1.08 -30.92
CA MET A 681 -4.37 -0.90 -32.34
C MET A 681 -5.83 -1.31 -32.66
N GLU A 682 -6.31 -2.39 -32.05
CA GLU A 682 -7.68 -2.88 -32.28
C GLU A 682 -8.70 -1.87 -31.77
N ALA A 683 -8.46 -1.31 -30.58
CA ALA A 683 -9.32 -0.27 -30.03
C ALA A 683 -9.28 0.99 -30.90
N LEU A 684 -8.10 1.42 -31.36
CA LEU A 684 -7.99 2.57 -32.27
C LEU A 684 -8.80 2.35 -33.56
N ALA A 685 -8.62 1.21 -34.19
CA ALA A 685 -9.36 0.89 -35.43
C ALA A 685 -10.88 0.89 -35.20
N TRP A 686 -11.32 0.23 -34.14
CA TRP A 686 -12.73 0.19 -33.76
C TRP A 686 -13.30 1.59 -33.45
N LEU A 687 -12.57 2.44 -32.70
CA LEU A 687 -12.99 3.81 -32.39
C LEU A 687 -13.14 4.67 -33.65
N LEU A 688 -12.18 4.59 -34.60
CA LEU A 688 -12.24 5.31 -35.86
C LEU A 688 -13.40 4.81 -36.74
N ASP A 689 -13.66 3.50 -36.75
CA ASP A 689 -14.80 2.91 -37.46
C ASP A 689 -16.16 3.33 -36.87
N ASN A 690 -16.20 3.66 -35.56
CA ASN A 690 -17.39 4.16 -34.88
C ASN A 690 -17.45 5.70 -34.80
N GLY A 691 -16.73 6.40 -35.69
CA GLY A 691 -16.88 7.85 -35.91
C GLY A 691 -16.07 8.74 -35.00
N VAL A 692 -15.15 8.20 -34.19
CA VAL A 692 -14.21 9.04 -33.40
C VAL A 692 -13.23 9.71 -34.36
N SER A 693 -13.05 11.01 -34.23
CA SER A 693 -12.17 11.77 -35.09
C SER A 693 -10.70 11.39 -34.94
N PRO A 694 -9.96 11.08 -36.02
CA PRO A 694 -8.52 10.83 -35.93
C PRO A 694 -7.71 12.07 -35.55
N ASN A 695 -8.35 13.24 -35.50
CA ASN A 695 -7.75 14.54 -35.14
C ASN A 695 -8.20 15.03 -33.75
N ASP A 696 -8.86 14.17 -32.98
CA ASP A 696 -9.37 14.52 -31.65
C ASP A 696 -8.20 14.84 -30.72
N GLN A 697 -8.28 16.00 -30.05
CA GLN A 697 -7.23 16.45 -29.15
C GLN A 697 -7.56 16.12 -27.72
N ALA A 698 -6.64 15.50 -27.02
CA ALA A 698 -6.74 15.34 -25.57
C ALA A 698 -6.76 16.72 -24.88
N PRO A 699 -7.72 16.98 -23.98
CA PRO A 699 -7.94 18.31 -23.44
C PRO A 699 -6.72 18.86 -22.66
N ASP A 700 -6.05 18.02 -21.90
CA ASP A 700 -4.96 18.42 -21.03
C ASP A 700 -3.63 18.63 -21.79
N SER A 701 -3.27 17.70 -22.67
CA SER A 701 -1.98 17.69 -23.37
C SER A 701 -2.03 18.36 -24.75
N LYS A 702 -3.22 18.62 -25.27
CA LYS A 702 -3.46 19.03 -26.69
C LYS A 702 -2.88 18.02 -27.71
N ALA A 703 -2.46 16.83 -27.25
CA ALA A 703 -1.95 15.81 -28.12
C ALA A 703 -3.04 15.29 -29.07
N THR A 704 -2.69 15.04 -30.31
CA THR A 704 -3.53 14.29 -31.25
C THR A 704 -3.06 12.83 -31.30
N PRO A 705 -3.91 11.88 -31.72
CA PRO A 705 -3.48 10.49 -31.92
C PRO A 705 -2.22 10.39 -32.78
N LEU A 706 -2.14 11.24 -33.84
CA LEU A 706 -0.97 11.27 -34.74
C LEU A 706 0.30 11.74 -34.04
N THR A 707 0.24 12.84 -33.27
CA THR A 707 1.43 13.32 -32.53
C THR A 707 1.89 12.36 -31.46
N THR A 708 0.97 11.68 -30.80
CA THR A 708 1.30 10.62 -29.83
C THR A 708 1.93 9.41 -30.52
N ALA A 709 1.40 8.98 -31.69
CA ALA A 709 2.00 7.90 -32.47
C ALA A 709 3.43 8.22 -32.94
N ILE A 710 3.69 9.47 -33.34
CA ILE A 710 5.02 9.92 -33.72
C ILE A 710 5.95 9.91 -32.50
N ARG A 711 5.54 10.53 -31.40
CA ARG A 711 6.30 10.62 -30.16
C ARG A 711 6.73 9.24 -29.63
N LEU A 712 5.84 8.26 -29.73
CA LEU A 712 6.08 6.88 -29.30
C LEU A 712 6.77 6.02 -30.38
N ASN A 713 7.16 6.62 -31.50
CA ASN A 713 7.79 5.92 -32.64
C ASN A 713 7.01 4.69 -33.12
N LYS A 714 5.70 4.87 -33.37
CA LYS A 714 4.79 3.79 -33.82
C LYS A 714 4.37 3.96 -35.27
N PRO A 715 5.17 3.51 -36.26
CA PRO A 715 4.90 3.75 -37.68
C PRO A 715 3.60 3.08 -38.19
N SER A 716 3.19 1.95 -37.61
CA SER A 716 1.93 1.28 -37.94
C SER A 716 0.71 2.12 -37.54
N PHE A 717 0.73 2.74 -36.36
CA PHE A 717 -0.32 3.65 -35.92
C PHE A 717 -0.40 4.90 -36.79
N VAL A 718 0.77 5.46 -37.18
CA VAL A 718 0.83 6.61 -38.10
C VAL A 718 0.18 6.25 -39.44
N GLU A 719 0.45 5.08 -39.98
CA GLU A 719 -0.12 4.60 -41.25
C GLU A 719 -1.65 4.46 -41.17
N VAL A 720 -2.14 3.80 -40.12
CA VAL A 720 -3.59 3.65 -39.90
C VAL A 720 -4.25 5.02 -39.72
N LEU A 721 -3.67 5.92 -38.92
CA LEU A 721 -4.22 7.25 -38.69
C LEU A 721 -4.28 8.08 -39.99
N LEU A 722 -3.22 8.09 -40.79
CA LEU A 722 -3.17 8.82 -42.06
C LEU A 722 -4.17 8.24 -43.07
N SER A 723 -4.31 6.90 -43.14
CA SER A 723 -5.30 6.24 -44.00
C SER A 723 -6.74 6.55 -43.60
N ARG A 724 -6.98 6.89 -42.31
CA ARG A 724 -8.30 7.25 -41.77
C ARG A 724 -8.52 8.77 -41.69
N GLY A 725 -7.67 9.57 -42.35
CA GLY A 725 -7.85 11.01 -42.46
C GLY A 725 -7.27 11.85 -41.33
N ALA A 726 -6.31 11.33 -40.60
CA ALA A 726 -5.55 12.17 -39.66
C ALA A 726 -4.82 13.28 -40.42
N ASN A 727 -4.99 14.51 -39.98
CA ASN A 727 -4.41 15.68 -40.65
C ASN A 727 -3.04 15.99 -40.06
N PRO A 728 -1.94 15.79 -40.81
CA PRO A 728 -0.59 16.06 -40.32
C PRO A 728 -0.27 17.56 -40.18
N ASN A 729 -1.17 18.43 -40.63
CA ASN A 729 -1.03 19.90 -40.51
C ASN A 729 -1.75 20.43 -39.25
N VAL A 730 -2.30 19.55 -38.38
CA VAL A 730 -2.85 19.96 -37.09
C VAL A 730 -1.75 19.88 -36.04
N ARG A 731 -1.49 21.01 -35.40
CA ARG A 731 -0.55 21.11 -34.29
C ARG A 731 -1.14 20.42 -33.06
N GLY A 732 -0.45 19.44 -32.48
CA GLY A 732 -0.70 18.87 -31.19
C GLY A 732 0.15 19.56 -30.11
N GLN A 733 0.95 18.80 -29.39
CA GLN A 733 2.00 19.33 -28.50
C GLN A 733 3.03 20.11 -29.30
N ASP A 734 3.39 19.60 -30.47
CA ASP A 734 4.18 20.26 -31.49
C ASP A 734 3.68 19.88 -32.89
N TRP A 735 4.30 20.42 -33.92
CA TRP A 735 3.97 20.06 -35.29
C TRP A 735 4.40 18.62 -35.59
N PRO A 736 3.52 17.79 -36.20
CA PRO A 736 3.85 16.39 -36.51
C PRO A 736 5.14 16.22 -37.30
N VAL A 737 5.41 17.10 -38.26
CA VAL A 737 6.64 17.04 -39.06
C VAL A 737 7.90 17.30 -38.23
N CYS A 738 7.86 18.28 -37.29
CA CYS A 738 8.96 18.58 -36.41
C CYS A 738 9.28 17.39 -35.46
N MET A 739 8.25 16.74 -34.94
CA MET A 739 8.42 15.54 -34.15
C MET A 739 8.92 14.35 -34.95
N ALA A 740 8.45 14.19 -36.19
CA ALA A 740 8.79 13.08 -37.08
C ALA A 740 10.26 13.11 -37.56
N VAL A 741 10.93 14.25 -37.48
CA VAL A 741 12.35 14.39 -37.86
C VAL A 741 13.26 13.38 -37.15
N LEU A 742 12.92 13.01 -35.92
CA LEU A 742 13.68 12.03 -35.13
C LEU A 742 13.56 10.60 -35.69
N TYR A 743 12.50 10.32 -36.48
CA TYR A 743 12.11 9.01 -36.95
C TYR A 743 11.97 8.98 -38.48
N PRO A 744 13.05 8.71 -39.25
CA PRO A 744 13.04 8.78 -40.71
C PRO A 744 11.93 7.93 -41.37
N VAL A 745 11.60 6.77 -40.81
CA VAL A 745 10.54 5.88 -41.30
C VAL A 745 9.17 6.55 -41.22
N ILE A 746 8.89 7.22 -40.12
CA ILE A 746 7.64 7.97 -39.90
C ILE A 746 7.64 9.22 -40.78
N LEU A 747 8.74 9.97 -40.84
CA LEU A 747 8.88 11.16 -41.66
C LEU A 747 8.61 10.85 -43.15
N LYS A 748 9.16 9.74 -43.66
CA LYS A 748 8.90 9.26 -45.02
C LYS A 748 7.41 9.05 -45.32
N ARG A 749 6.65 8.55 -44.34
CA ARG A 749 5.21 8.34 -44.50
C ARG A 749 4.38 9.61 -44.35
N LEU A 750 4.89 10.56 -43.54
CA LEU A 750 4.19 11.80 -43.24
C LEU A 750 4.31 12.84 -44.37
N LEU A 751 5.50 12.94 -44.99
CA LEU A 751 5.80 13.95 -46.01
C LEU A 751 4.79 13.99 -47.17
N PRO A 752 4.33 12.87 -47.76
CA PRO A 752 3.34 12.91 -48.86
C PRO A 752 1.96 13.46 -48.42
N ALA A 753 1.62 13.36 -47.14
CA ALA A 753 0.35 13.84 -46.59
C ALA A 753 0.40 15.32 -46.13
N LEU A 754 1.58 15.96 -46.15
CA LEU A 754 1.73 17.34 -45.78
C LEU A 754 1.42 18.26 -46.99
N ALA A 755 0.59 19.26 -46.75
CA ALA A 755 0.20 20.21 -47.78
C ALA A 755 1.41 21.04 -48.27
N GLN A 756 2.26 21.47 -47.38
CA GLN A 756 3.44 22.31 -47.70
C GLN A 756 4.61 22.02 -46.74
N PRO A 757 5.46 21.01 -47.02
CA PRO A 757 6.60 20.70 -46.15
C PRO A 757 7.55 21.91 -45.97
N ARG A 758 7.61 22.79 -47.00
CA ARG A 758 8.45 24.01 -47.02
C ARG A 758 7.98 25.10 -46.07
N ALA A 759 6.75 25.02 -45.54
CA ALA A 759 6.22 26.06 -44.66
C ALA A 759 6.75 25.94 -43.22
N PHE A 760 7.33 24.80 -42.83
CA PHE A 760 7.85 24.57 -41.50
C PHE A 760 9.32 25.00 -41.40
N LYS A 761 9.50 26.26 -40.98
CA LYS A 761 10.84 26.84 -40.83
C LYS A 761 11.62 26.15 -39.72
N GLY A 762 12.89 25.86 -39.94
CA GLY A 762 13.78 25.24 -38.96
C GLY A 762 13.66 23.72 -38.85
N VAL A 763 12.80 23.09 -39.64
CA VAL A 763 12.67 21.61 -39.61
C VAL A 763 13.94 20.90 -40.09
N MET A 764 14.64 21.52 -41.03
CA MET A 764 15.93 21.02 -41.53
C MET A 764 17.00 21.10 -40.44
N GLU A 765 17.09 22.24 -39.77
CA GLU A 765 18.05 22.43 -38.66
C GLU A 765 17.76 21.42 -37.50
N MET A 766 16.50 21.15 -37.22
CA MET A 766 16.13 20.12 -36.24
C MET A 766 16.62 18.71 -36.65
N ALA A 767 16.54 18.37 -37.95
CA ALA A 767 17.04 17.08 -38.45
C ALA A 767 18.55 16.96 -38.30
N VAL A 768 19.24 18.05 -38.61
CA VAL A 768 20.68 18.16 -38.46
C VAL A 768 21.11 18.08 -37.00
N SER A 769 20.48 18.85 -36.13
CA SER A 769 20.76 18.86 -34.69
C SER A 769 20.54 17.47 -34.04
N ALA A 770 19.54 16.75 -34.52
CA ALA A 770 19.25 15.37 -34.05
C ALA A 770 20.17 14.30 -34.68
N ASN A 771 21.13 14.67 -35.51
CA ASN A 771 22.04 13.78 -36.27
C ASN A 771 21.28 12.72 -37.11
N LYS A 772 20.18 13.11 -37.80
CA LYS A 772 19.37 12.21 -38.61
C LYS A 772 19.59 12.50 -40.12
N ILE A 773 20.68 11.99 -40.67
CA ILE A 773 21.03 12.18 -42.08
C ILE A 773 19.94 11.73 -43.05
N GLU A 774 19.26 10.62 -42.76
CA GLU A 774 18.14 10.13 -43.60
C GLU A 774 16.94 11.10 -43.56
N SER A 775 16.68 11.75 -42.42
CA SER A 775 15.64 12.78 -42.31
C SER A 775 16.03 14.03 -43.11
N VAL A 776 17.33 14.42 -43.11
CA VAL A 776 17.84 15.50 -43.90
C VAL A 776 17.63 15.20 -45.40
N LYS A 777 17.96 14.01 -45.86
CA LYS A 777 17.74 13.56 -47.25
C LYS A 777 16.26 13.60 -47.64
N LEU A 778 15.38 13.10 -46.80
CA LEU A 778 13.93 13.07 -47.02
C LEU A 778 13.33 14.49 -47.12
N LEU A 779 13.78 15.42 -46.24
CA LEU A 779 13.33 16.82 -46.27
C LEU A 779 13.79 17.56 -47.53
N LEU A 780 15.02 17.34 -47.93
CA LEU A 780 15.54 17.90 -49.23
C LEU A 780 14.75 17.33 -50.40
N ALA A 781 14.50 16.03 -50.46
CA ALA A 781 13.69 15.41 -51.51
C ALA A 781 12.24 15.95 -51.51
N ALA A 782 11.69 16.34 -50.36
CA ALA A 782 10.39 17.02 -50.24
C ALA A 782 10.46 18.52 -50.58
N GLY A 783 11.65 19.04 -51.00
CA GLY A 783 11.87 20.40 -51.45
C GLY A 783 12.02 21.43 -50.33
N VAL A 784 12.36 21.03 -49.11
CA VAL A 784 12.77 21.94 -48.03
C VAL A 784 14.13 22.53 -48.42
N ASN A 785 14.31 23.84 -48.22
CA ASN A 785 15.54 24.52 -48.62
C ASN A 785 16.70 24.09 -47.71
N VAL A 786 17.86 23.81 -48.32
CA VAL A 786 19.11 23.49 -47.61
C VAL A 786 19.57 24.62 -46.70
N GLU A 787 19.23 25.88 -47.05
CA GLU A 787 19.50 27.08 -46.27
C GLU A 787 18.36 27.49 -45.34
N ASP A 788 17.42 26.55 -45.03
CA ASP A 788 16.31 26.83 -44.11
C ASP A 788 16.84 27.20 -42.73
N ARG A 789 16.53 28.40 -42.27
CA ARG A 789 17.07 28.96 -41.02
C ARG A 789 16.05 28.96 -39.90
N ASN A 790 16.38 28.33 -38.79
CA ASN A 790 15.59 28.43 -37.59
C ASN A 790 15.76 29.79 -36.90
N GLY A 791 14.67 30.51 -36.75
CA GLY A 791 14.70 31.87 -36.21
C GLY A 791 15.53 32.89 -37.05
N GLY A 792 15.86 32.57 -38.32
CA GLY A 792 16.62 33.43 -39.21
C GLY A 792 18.15 33.46 -38.96
N VAL A 793 18.64 32.71 -37.97
CA VAL A 793 20.03 32.74 -37.51
C VAL A 793 20.75 31.42 -37.75
N PHE A 794 20.14 30.31 -37.34
CA PHE A 794 20.81 29.01 -37.42
C PHE A 794 20.56 28.34 -38.76
N SER A 795 21.61 28.18 -39.58
CA SER A 795 21.54 27.41 -40.82
C SER A 795 21.84 25.93 -40.55
N PRO A 796 21.33 25.01 -41.39
CA PRO A 796 21.62 23.58 -41.24
C PRO A 796 23.10 23.27 -41.20
N LEU A 797 23.88 23.90 -42.10
CA LEU A 797 25.33 23.71 -42.17
C LEU A 797 26.04 24.19 -40.89
N THR A 798 25.72 25.41 -40.41
CA THR A 798 26.32 25.91 -39.16
C THR A 798 25.92 25.11 -37.95
N THR A 799 24.70 24.52 -37.94
CA THR A 799 24.25 23.59 -36.88
C THR A 799 25.00 22.27 -36.96
N ALA A 800 25.18 21.67 -38.15
CA ALA A 800 25.96 20.45 -38.33
C ALA A 800 27.40 20.61 -37.83
N ILE A 801 28.01 21.76 -38.12
CA ILE A 801 29.35 22.10 -37.65
C ILE A 801 29.37 22.26 -36.12
N ARG A 802 28.40 22.98 -35.55
CA ARG A 802 28.28 23.18 -34.09
C ARG A 802 28.22 21.86 -33.34
N GLU A 803 27.44 20.92 -33.85
CA GLU A 803 27.23 19.60 -33.23
C GLU A 803 28.27 18.56 -33.70
N ARG A 804 29.20 18.93 -34.62
CA ARG A 804 30.25 18.05 -35.16
C ARG A 804 29.75 16.83 -35.92
N HIS A 805 28.62 16.93 -36.58
CA HIS A 805 28.08 15.87 -37.41
C HIS A 805 28.77 15.82 -38.76
N LYS A 806 29.95 15.20 -38.83
CA LYS A 806 30.82 15.19 -40.02
C LYS A 806 30.10 14.65 -41.27
N ASP A 807 29.39 13.53 -41.13
CA ASP A 807 28.66 12.92 -42.24
C ASP A 807 27.59 13.87 -42.81
N ILE A 808 26.92 14.62 -41.94
CA ILE A 808 25.92 15.61 -42.37
C ILE A 808 26.59 16.84 -42.98
N VAL A 809 27.71 17.31 -42.43
CA VAL A 809 28.49 18.41 -43.02
C VAL A 809 28.93 18.00 -44.42
N GLN A 810 29.50 16.84 -44.60
CA GLN A 810 29.93 16.32 -45.88
C GLN A 810 28.76 16.22 -46.87
N TYR A 811 27.65 15.61 -46.46
CA TYR A 811 26.45 15.47 -47.28
C TYR A 811 25.88 16.84 -47.73
N LEU A 812 25.77 17.80 -46.77
CA LEU A 812 25.26 19.14 -47.06
C LEU A 812 26.13 19.88 -48.09
N LEU A 813 27.47 19.72 -48.02
CA LEU A 813 28.44 20.37 -48.93
C LEU A 813 28.58 19.61 -50.25
N ASP A 814 28.57 18.27 -50.24
CA ASP A 814 28.85 17.45 -51.42
C ASP A 814 27.65 17.25 -52.31
N GLU A 815 26.48 16.94 -51.70
CA GLU A 815 25.29 16.50 -52.42
C GLU A 815 24.14 17.50 -52.36
N ALA A 816 23.92 18.15 -51.21
CA ALA A 816 22.78 19.05 -50.99
C ALA A 816 23.03 20.48 -51.53
N GLY A 817 24.28 20.85 -51.85
CA GLY A 817 24.63 22.17 -52.42
C GLY A 817 24.49 23.30 -51.40
N ALA A 818 24.76 23.06 -50.12
CA ALA A 818 24.79 24.12 -49.11
C ALA A 818 25.95 25.10 -49.39
N ASP A 819 25.68 26.41 -49.29
CA ASP A 819 26.71 27.45 -49.48
C ASP A 819 27.67 27.50 -48.29
N PRO A 820 28.96 27.13 -48.47
CA PRO A 820 29.94 27.15 -47.38
C PRO A 820 30.24 28.56 -46.87
N ASN A 821 29.76 29.60 -47.55
CA ASN A 821 29.92 31.00 -47.19
C ASN A 821 28.63 31.66 -46.67
N SER A 822 27.54 30.89 -46.56
CA SER A 822 26.27 31.39 -46.06
C SER A 822 26.35 31.61 -44.55
N PRO A 823 26.25 32.84 -44.04
CA PRO A 823 26.42 33.08 -42.62
C PRO A 823 25.19 32.62 -41.83
N GLY A 824 25.40 31.87 -40.73
CA GLY A 824 24.42 31.67 -39.69
C GLY A 824 24.62 32.66 -38.53
N GLU A 825 24.84 32.15 -37.34
CA GLU A 825 25.33 32.95 -36.20
C GLU A 825 26.73 33.53 -36.51
N HIS A 826 27.58 32.70 -37.16
CA HIS A 826 28.88 33.02 -37.73
C HIS A 826 29.01 32.43 -39.13
N LEU A 827 30.07 32.76 -39.83
CA LEU A 827 30.46 32.02 -41.05
C LEU A 827 30.73 30.54 -40.71
N PRO A 828 30.40 29.58 -41.58
CA PRO A 828 30.66 28.17 -41.34
C PRO A 828 32.11 27.88 -40.97
N ILE A 829 33.08 28.50 -41.65
CA ILE A 829 34.51 28.32 -41.35
C ILE A 829 34.88 28.86 -39.95
N VAL A 830 34.38 30.02 -39.55
CA VAL A 830 34.59 30.59 -38.22
C VAL A 830 33.95 29.72 -37.16
N LYS A 831 32.75 29.15 -37.43
CA LYS A 831 32.07 28.24 -36.55
C LYS A 831 32.84 26.92 -36.38
N ALA A 832 33.43 26.40 -37.46
CA ALA A 832 34.26 25.19 -37.42
C ALA A 832 35.51 25.41 -36.56
N LEU A 833 36.18 26.55 -36.74
CA LEU A 833 37.32 26.91 -35.92
C LEU A 833 36.97 27.00 -34.44
N ARG A 834 35.88 27.66 -34.08
CA ARG A 834 35.40 27.75 -32.67
C ARG A 834 35.03 26.41 -32.04
N ARG A 835 34.74 25.40 -32.83
CA ARG A 835 34.38 24.06 -32.40
C ARG A 835 35.47 23.02 -32.62
N TYR A 836 36.61 23.46 -33.15
CA TYR A 836 37.74 22.60 -33.36
C TYR A 836 38.31 22.03 -32.05
N GLU A 837 38.64 20.77 -32.10
CA GLU A 837 39.40 20.08 -31.06
C GLU A 837 40.64 19.42 -31.67
N PRO A 838 41.85 19.84 -31.27
CA PRO A 838 43.07 19.27 -31.82
C PRO A 838 43.14 17.75 -31.63
N PRO A 839 43.58 16.98 -32.65
CA PRO A 839 44.11 17.39 -33.94
C PRO A 839 43.08 17.34 -35.10
N ASP A 840 41.76 17.33 -34.86
CA ASP A 840 40.73 17.05 -35.87
C ASP A 840 40.39 18.25 -36.76
N THR A 841 41.08 18.40 -37.85
CA THR A 841 40.86 19.47 -38.84
C THR A 841 39.89 19.15 -39.97
N GLU A 842 39.26 17.96 -39.95
CA GLU A 842 38.54 17.42 -41.10
C GLU A 842 37.39 18.33 -41.59
N ILE A 843 36.56 18.84 -40.65
CA ILE A 843 35.45 19.75 -40.99
C ILE A 843 36.00 21.07 -41.61
N ILE A 844 37.09 21.60 -41.06
CA ILE A 844 37.73 22.83 -41.57
C ILE A 844 38.22 22.62 -43.01
N GLU A 845 38.90 21.50 -43.24
CA GLU A 845 39.41 21.16 -44.57
C GLU A 845 38.26 20.82 -45.56
N MET A 846 37.18 20.20 -45.11
CA MET A 846 35.99 19.99 -45.96
C MET A 846 35.41 21.31 -46.44
N LEU A 847 35.21 22.27 -45.54
CA LEU A 847 34.68 23.59 -45.86
C LEU A 847 35.57 24.33 -46.87
N LEU A 848 36.89 24.36 -46.63
CA LEU A 848 37.85 25.04 -47.50
C LEU A 848 37.95 24.39 -48.90
N ARG A 849 37.94 23.03 -48.98
CA ARG A 849 37.90 22.31 -50.26
C ARG A 849 36.62 22.57 -51.05
N LYS A 850 35.52 22.87 -50.38
CA LYS A 850 34.23 23.17 -51.00
C LYS A 850 33.97 24.65 -51.23
N GLY A 851 35.02 25.46 -51.12
CA GLY A 851 35.00 26.88 -51.53
C GLY A 851 34.57 27.85 -50.43
N ALA A 852 34.74 27.43 -49.15
CA ALA A 852 34.66 28.43 -48.08
C ALA A 852 35.74 29.43 -48.21
N ASP A 853 35.40 30.75 -48.29
CA ASP A 853 36.34 31.84 -48.37
C ASP A 853 36.93 32.13 -46.99
N PRO A 854 38.21 31.82 -46.76
CA PRO A 854 38.85 32.07 -45.48
C PRO A 854 39.01 33.53 -45.13
N ASN A 855 38.98 34.43 -46.18
CA ASN A 855 39.16 35.86 -46.04
C ASN A 855 37.85 36.62 -45.83
N LYS A 856 36.68 35.94 -45.95
CA LYS A 856 35.42 36.59 -45.77
C LYS A 856 35.26 37.03 -44.30
N VAL A 857 34.97 38.29 -44.09
CA VAL A 857 34.73 38.88 -42.79
C VAL A 857 33.23 38.94 -42.52
N TYR A 858 32.79 38.49 -41.37
CA TYR A 858 31.41 38.60 -40.90
C TYR A 858 31.38 38.88 -39.39
N ARG A 859 30.78 40.02 -39.01
CA ARG A 859 30.73 40.50 -37.61
C ARG A 859 32.15 40.61 -36.99
N GLY A 860 33.13 41.17 -37.75
CA GLY A 860 34.51 41.36 -37.29
C GLY A 860 35.35 40.08 -37.19
N HIS A 861 34.84 38.91 -37.65
CA HIS A 861 35.59 37.67 -37.60
C HIS A 861 35.81 37.10 -39.00
N SER A 862 37.03 36.82 -39.31
CA SER A 862 37.52 36.00 -40.44
C SER A 862 38.16 34.72 -39.90
N ALA A 863 38.49 33.78 -40.78
CA ALA A 863 39.12 32.53 -40.34
C ALA A 863 40.49 32.78 -39.65
N ILE A 864 41.28 33.70 -40.14
CA ILE A 864 42.57 33.95 -39.52
C ILE A 864 42.47 34.68 -38.19
N ILE A 865 41.59 35.66 -38.06
CA ILE A 865 41.34 36.35 -36.81
C ILE A 865 40.88 35.32 -35.74
N GLN A 866 39.97 34.45 -36.13
CA GLN A 866 39.50 33.40 -35.21
C GLN A 866 40.60 32.40 -34.80
N ALA A 867 41.49 32.01 -35.71
CA ALA A 867 42.62 31.14 -35.44
C ALA A 867 43.63 31.79 -34.46
N VAL A 868 43.90 33.07 -34.62
CA VAL A 868 44.75 33.84 -33.71
C VAL A 868 44.08 34.01 -32.35
N GLU A 869 42.79 34.28 -32.31
CA GLU A 869 42.04 34.33 -31.07
C GLU A 869 42.00 32.98 -30.32
N MET A 870 42.05 31.85 -30.99
CA MET A 870 42.15 30.53 -30.38
C MET A 870 43.56 30.25 -29.84
N GLY A 871 44.61 30.78 -30.50
CA GLY A 871 46.00 30.55 -30.13
C GLY A 871 46.50 29.17 -30.57
N ASP A 872 45.97 28.61 -31.67
CA ASP A 872 46.38 27.31 -32.19
C ASP A 872 47.34 27.45 -33.37
N ALA A 873 48.63 27.11 -33.15
CA ALA A 873 49.70 27.20 -34.15
C ALA A 873 49.48 26.22 -35.29
N HIS A 874 48.88 25.08 -35.10
CA HIS A 874 48.62 24.12 -36.17
C HIS A 874 47.58 24.62 -37.15
N ILE A 875 46.47 25.15 -36.66
CA ILE A 875 45.42 25.76 -37.49
C ILE A 875 45.95 27.00 -38.20
N LEU A 876 46.72 27.83 -37.53
CA LEU A 876 47.29 29.05 -38.12
C LEU A 876 48.19 28.68 -39.27
N ARG A 877 49.09 27.71 -39.14
CA ARG A 877 49.95 27.21 -40.23
C ARG A 877 49.13 26.62 -41.37
N LEU A 878 48.10 25.81 -41.03
CA LEU A 878 47.22 25.19 -42.04
C LEU A 878 46.55 26.25 -42.90
N LEU A 879 46.04 27.32 -42.32
CA LEU A 879 45.37 28.40 -43.04
C LEU A 879 46.32 29.17 -43.91
N ILE A 880 47.57 29.54 -43.46
CA ILE A 880 48.54 30.26 -44.14
C ILE A 880 49.18 29.45 -45.29
N GLU A 881 49.62 28.24 -45.01
CA GLU A 881 50.43 27.45 -45.99
C GLU A 881 49.54 26.79 -47.04
N LYS A 882 48.33 26.40 -46.76
CA LYS A 882 47.47 25.69 -47.71
C LYS A 882 46.46 26.58 -48.43
N TRP A 883 46.00 27.68 -47.79
CA TRP A 883 44.75 28.33 -48.22
C TRP A 883 44.89 29.82 -48.49
N GLY A 884 46.06 30.38 -48.38
CA GLY A 884 46.39 31.77 -48.83
C GLY A 884 45.52 32.82 -48.14
N VAL A 885 45.49 32.81 -46.84
CA VAL A 885 44.69 33.75 -46.04
C VAL A 885 45.28 35.12 -46.05
N ASP A 886 44.44 36.16 -46.06
CA ASP A 886 44.82 37.54 -45.94
C ASP A 886 45.34 37.85 -44.53
N LEU A 887 46.64 38.10 -44.43
CA LEU A 887 47.34 38.36 -43.17
C LEU A 887 47.17 39.80 -42.67
N ASP A 888 46.58 40.67 -43.49
CA ASP A 888 46.31 42.10 -43.21
C ASP A 888 44.84 42.36 -42.95
N ALA A 889 43.99 41.25 -42.87
CA ALA A 889 42.58 41.34 -42.49
C ALA A 889 42.41 41.97 -41.09
N ILE A 890 41.48 42.90 -40.98
CA ILE A 890 41.22 43.60 -39.72
C ILE A 890 39.95 43.07 -38.98
N ASP A 891 39.99 43.09 -37.66
CA ASP A 891 38.83 42.81 -36.82
C ASP A 891 37.83 44.00 -36.76
N ASP A 892 36.78 43.92 -36.03
CA ASP A 892 35.79 45.01 -35.84
C ASP A 892 36.31 46.19 -35.03
N THR A 893 37.50 46.05 -34.43
CA THR A 893 38.22 47.13 -33.73
C THR A 893 39.36 47.71 -34.56
N GLY A 894 39.55 47.23 -35.80
CA GLY A 894 40.57 47.69 -36.75
C GLY A 894 41.93 47.05 -36.50
N ARG A 895 42.06 45.94 -35.75
CA ARG A 895 43.36 45.31 -35.44
C ARG A 895 43.64 44.18 -36.41
N THR A 896 44.88 44.07 -36.77
CA THR A 896 45.44 43.01 -37.61
C THR A 896 45.72 41.75 -36.81
N PRO A 897 45.79 40.55 -37.43
CA PRO A 897 46.10 39.28 -36.72
C PRO A 897 47.41 39.35 -35.91
N ILE A 898 48.43 40.10 -36.41
CA ILE A 898 49.68 40.28 -35.70
C ILE A 898 49.47 41.08 -34.41
N GLU A 899 48.74 42.17 -34.48
CA GLU A 899 48.45 43.02 -33.33
C GLU A 899 47.59 42.23 -32.29
N ILE A 900 46.69 41.41 -32.76
CA ILE A 900 45.90 40.51 -31.83
C ILE A 900 46.83 39.51 -31.18
N ALA A 901 47.76 38.88 -31.90
CA ALA A 901 48.74 37.96 -31.34
C ALA A 901 49.66 38.64 -30.33
N GLU A 902 50.11 39.88 -30.60
CA GLU A 902 50.89 40.67 -29.66
C GLU A 902 50.13 41.01 -28.38
N MET A 903 48.92 41.48 -28.52
CA MET A 903 48.04 41.74 -27.34
C MET A 903 47.80 40.49 -26.45
N ARG A 904 47.78 39.32 -27.03
CA ARG A 904 47.66 38.07 -26.31
C ARG A 904 49.01 37.56 -25.77
N GLY A 905 50.12 38.17 -26.09
CA GLY A 905 51.46 37.69 -25.73
C GLY A 905 51.81 36.34 -26.38
N TRP A 906 51.21 36.05 -27.57
CA TRP A 906 51.41 34.76 -28.24
C TRP A 906 52.55 34.87 -29.25
N GLU A 907 53.80 34.76 -28.78
CA GLU A 907 55.04 34.95 -29.62
C GLU A 907 55.12 33.90 -30.74
N GLU A 908 54.75 32.63 -30.51
CA GLU A 908 54.75 31.61 -31.58
C GLU A 908 53.78 31.96 -32.70
N GLY A 909 52.60 32.43 -32.39
CA GLY A 909 51.60 32.84 -33.38
C GLY A 909 52.13 34.06 -34.20
N LYS A 910 52.79 35.05 -33.53
CA LYS A 910 53.39 36.19 -34.16
C LYS A 910 54.50 35.77 -35.12
N ASP A 911 55.35 34.84 -34.70
CA ASP A 911 56.44 34.32 -35.58
C ASP A 911 55.88 33.63 -36.83
N ILE A 912 54.82 32.86 -36.70
CA ILE A 912 54.16 32.19 -37.83
C ILE A 912 53.59 33.24 -38.80
N LEU A 913 52.92 34.26 -38.31
CA LEU A 913 52.31 35.33 -39.10
C LEU A 913 53.38 36.12 -39.83
N ILE A 914 54.51 36.49 -39.19
CA ILE A 914 55.64 37.21 -39.81
C ILE A 914 56.29 36.35 -40.89
N ARG A 915 56.52 35.08 -40.68
CA ARG A 915 57.08 34.17 -41.70
C ARG A 915 56.15 34.02 -42.89
N GLY A 916 54.79 33.81 -42.59
CA GLY A 916 53.78 33.80 -43.65
C GLY A 916 53.83 35.05 -44.52
N LYS A 917 53.93 36.25 -43.94
CA LYS A 917 53.96 37.50 -44.64
C LYS A 917 55.21 37.68 -45.48
N LYS A 918 56.31 36.99 -45.13
CA LYS A 918 57.59 37.00 -45.98
C LYS A 918 57.56 35.97 -47.07
N ALA A 919 56.66 34.95 -46.99
CA ALA A 919 56.56 33.88 -47.99
C ALA A 919 55.56 34.16 -49.11
N VAL A 920 54.58 35.06 -48.85
CA VAL A 920 53.67 35.64 -49.84
C VAL A 920 54.34 36.85 -50.50
#